data_347373f5bde66ddbcb4d257b10df9132
#
_entry.id   347373f5bde66ddbcb4d257b10df9132
#
_cell.length_a   1.000
_cell.length_b   1.000
_cell.length_c   1.000
_cell.angle_alpha   90.00
_cell.angle_beta   90.00
_cell.angle_gamma   90.00
#
_symmetry.space_group_name_H-M   'P 1'
#
loop_
_entity.id
_entity.type
_entity.pdbx_description
1 polymer ?
#
loop_
_entity_poly.entity_id
_entity_poly.type
_entity_poly.pdbx_seq_one_letter_code
_entity_poly.pdbx_strand_id
1 'polypeptide(L)'
;MGTLRISTLLSLLLLLAVSPVAVAAPPTFKGASEDGKYIFFESEAQLVPGDTDSKRDVYVRSFDPTVGTEGAFVTREVSVGPTGGNDFYPAVFEKASVDGKKVFFSTDEPLVAADRDRRSDVYVREIGGATKLVSSGAVGCLPFCGNGSFDVGFAGAGTDGNDVLIVTAERLDPVADQDEVVDVYEHDLTTSATTLVSAGGEDCAPACGNGDFGATLRGVAAGGDRAFFATAEQLSNADDDGAIDIYARNLPSGPTVLVSVGDPACAPCGNNGSAAIFAGSSADGSRVFLATSEGLAPGDSDGANDIYQRFEGSTTLISAGTEVKPASFAAASRDGTHVFFTTSESLVEADVNQATDVYAWQGGAPQLITSGTCCGSNFGAATPSGEAVVFTTTEALAAGDSDEAADVYEQAVAGGEPVLVSGGGASSASARFNRVSADGDRIFFTTDEALAPQDFDGDDDIYARDLADEETTLWTPPPGLCPVASCDAILVDASSDGLHMVFQTEERLVSEDTDSEADIYERAYDEVAGGEVTRLVSTGNSDALDLGPNPPVLTGTSPGSPGNSTEPSILGSAESGSLIKIYPTSNCSGETVAAGTAEDLEASGIAVKVESGTTKTFWATSEAEGFTSLCSNPISYTQHDSEPEQPAGESGGGGGGAVGSTPSPSVGASKPAKGHDGTPYVKPLTKITFGPAAKTRKRRPVFRFTDTTGQPGTKFRCRVDRGRWSGCGSPTKLKRLSLGRHVFRVEGVNAAGIWDERTASRSFKVVAK
;
A
#
# COMPACT_ATOMS: atom_id res chain seq x y z
N MET A 1 -12.50 -84.16 -41.58
CA MET A 1 -11.60 -83.36 -42.40
C MET A 1 -12.34 -82.08 -42.78
N GLY A 2 -12.02 -80.94 -42.21
CA GLY A 2 -12.66 -79.68 -42.46
C GLY A 2 -12.14 -78.62 -41.48
N THR A 3 -11.12 -77.94 -41.90
CA THR A 3 -10.46 -76.87 -41.10
C THR A 3 -11.26 -75.59 -41.15
N LEU A 4 -11.71 -75.15 -39.98
CA LEU A 4 -12.37 -73.88 -39.78
C LEU A 4 -11.30 -72.80 -39.54
N ARG A 5 -11.25 -71.78 -40.40
CA ARG A 5 -10.39 -70.58 -40.20
C ARG A 5 -11.20 -69.55 -39.42
N ILE A 6 -10.71 -69.18 -38.21
CA ILE A 6 -11.19 -68.07 -37.40
C ILE A 6 -10.38 -66.84 -37.76
N SER A 7 -11.06 -65.82 -38.35
CA SER A 7 -10.49 -64.48 -38.56
C SER A 7 -10.65 -63.67 -37.28
N THR A 8 -9.55 -63.35 -36.65
CA THR A 8 -9.51 -62.39 -35.51
C THR A 8 -9.49 -60.96 -36.05
N LEU A 9 -10.59 -60.23 -35.90
CA LEU A 9 -10.60 -58.75 -36.00
C LEU A 9 -9.90 -58.15 -34.81
N LEU A 10 -8.79 -57.49 -35.05
CA LEU A 10 -8.06 -56.68 -34.04
C LEU A 10 -8.73 -55.30 -34.03
N SER A 11 -9.60 -55.02 -33.04
CA SER A 11 -10.13 -53.66 -32.77
C SER A 11 -9.05 -52.86 -32.08
N LEU A 12 -8.47 -51.87 -32.76
CA LEU A 12 -7.56 -50.89 -32.24
C LEU A 12 -8.36 -49.87 -31.41
N LEU A 13 -8.40 -50.05 -30.10
CA LEU A 13 -8.95 -49.05 -29.18
C LEU A 13 -7.90 -47.93 -29.06
N LEU A 14 -8.17 -46.78 -29.69
CA LEU A 14 -7.42 -45.55 -29.50
C LEU A 14 -7.81 -45.01 -28.11
N LEU A 15 -7.02 -45.29 -27.08
CA LEU A 15 -7.06 -44.56 -25.82
C LEU A 15 -6.54 -43.14 -26.10
N LEU A 16 -7.45 -42.20 -26.24
CA LEU A 16 -7.17 -40.79 -26.03
C LEU A 16 -6.76 -40.64 -24.54
N ALA A 17 -5.48 -40.54 -24.28
CA ALA A 17 -5.00 -40.09 -23.00
C ALA A 17 -5.44 -38.59 -22.88
N VAL A 18 -6.55 -38.37 -22.20
CA VAL A 18 -6.87 -37.04 -21.67
C VAL A 18 -5.81 -36.85 -20.60
N SER A 19 -4.79 -36.02 -20.88
CA SER A 19 -3.93 -35.49 -19.83
C SER A 19 -4.85 -34.77 -18.85
N PRO A 20 -4.73 -35.00 -17.53
CA PRO A 20 -5.44 -34.16 -16.61
C PRO A 20 -4.98 -32.72 -16.88
N VAL A 21 -5.89 -31.84 -17.19
CA VAL A 21 -5.65 -30.39 -17.14
C VAL A 21 -5.24 -30.15 -15.70
N ALA A 22 -4.03 -29.68 -15.47
CA ALA A 22 -3.64 -29.23 -14.15
C ALA A 22 -4.61 -28.12 -13.78
N VAL A 23 -5.40 -28.35 -12.74
CA VAL A 23 -6.24 -27.30 -12.17
C VAL A 23 -5.24 -26.28 -11.57
N ALA A 24 -5.34 -25.03 -11.97
CA ALA A 24 -4.52 -23.97 -11.40
C ALA A 24 -4.81 -23.90 -9.90
N ALA A 25 -3.80 -23.56 -9.10
CA ALA A 25 -4.00 -23.36 -7.67
C ALA A 25 -5.00 -22.19 -7.46
N PRO A 26 -5.82 -22.25 -6.40
CA PRO A 26 -6.76 -21.16 -6.12
C PRO A 26 -6.01 -19.83 -5.96
N PRO A 27 -6.62 -18.72 -6.39
CA PRO A 27 -6.02 -17.40 -6.28
C PRO A 27 -5.80 -17.02 -4.81
N THR A 28 -4.71 -16.29 -4.55
CA THR A 28 -4.34 -15.88 -3.20
C THR A 28 -4.42 -14.38 -3.06
N PHE A 29 -5.29 -13.88 -2.17
CA PHE A 29 -5.34 -12.46 -1.83
C PHE A 29 -4.01 -11.98 -1.23
N LYS A 30 -3.59 -10.75 -1.60
CA LYS A 30 -2.33 -10.15 -1.14
C LYS A 30 -2.49 -8.78 -0.50
N GLY A 31 -3.51 -8.04 -0.86
CA GLY A 31 -3.75 -6.73 -0.27
C GLY A 31 -4.81 -5.93 -1.02
N ALA A 32 -5.19 -4.79 -0.42
CA ALA A 32 -6.05 -3.81 -1.08
C ALA A 32 -5.56 -2.39 -0.78
N SER A 33 -5.97 -1.41 -1.61
CA SER A 33 -5.78 0.00 -1.28
C SER A 33 -6.64 0.40 -0.07
N GLU A 34 -6.22 1.45 0.65
CA GLU A 34 -6.94 1.91 1.86
C GLU A 34 -8.43 2.21 1.60
N ASP A 35 -8.78 2.64 0.40
CA ASP A 35 -10.15 2.92 -0.01
C ASP A 35 -10.86 1.72 -0.69
N GLY A 36 -10.23 0.53 -0.72
CA GLY A 36 -10.76 -0.71 -1.27
C GLY A 36 -10.91 -0.77 -2.79
N LYS A 37 -10.44 0.24 -3.55
CA LYS A 37 -10.66 0.32 -5.01
C LYS A 37 -9.72 -0.53 -5.83
N TYR A 38 -8.56 -0.87 -5.30
CA TYR A 38 -7.56 -1.72 -5.92
C TYR A 38 -7.41 -2.96 -5.06
N ILE A 39 -7.66 -4.13 -5.60
CA ILE A 39 -7.52 -5.41 -4.91
C ILE A 39 -6.45 -6.21 -5.62
N PHE A 40 -5.42 -6.62 -4.86
CA PHE A 40 -4.24 -7.33 -5.36
C PHE A 40 -4.30 -8.80 -4.97
N PHE A 41 -3.97 -9.66 -5.91
CA PHE A 41 -3.95 -11.10 -5.69
C PHE A 41 -2.92 -11.79 -6.59
N GLU A 42 -2.52 -12.99 -6.25
CA GLU A 42 -1.67 -13.84 -7.07
C GLU A 42 -2.47 -15.01 -7.63
N SER A 43 -2.17 -15.41 -8.85
CA SER A 43 -2.79 -16.57 -9.51
C SER A 43 -1.81 -17.24 -10.48
N GLU A 44 -1.97 -18.56 -10.69
CA GLU A 44 -1.33 -19.32 -11.77
C GLU A 44 -2.23 -19.42 -13.01
N ALA A 45 -3.42 -18.88 -12.95
CA ALA A 45 -4.36 -18.86 -14.06
C ALA A 45 -4.10 -17.65 -14.98
N GLN A 46 -4.12 -17.88 -16.28
CA GLN A 46 -3.99 -16.83 -17.31
C GLN A 46 -5.26 -15.97 -17.33
N LEU A 47 -5.29 -14.93 -16.51
CA LEU A 47 -6.50 -14.10 -16.31
C LEU A 47 -6.60 -12.96 -17.32
N VAL A 48 -5.53 -12.66 -18.04
CA VAL A 48 -5.50 -11.64 -19.09
C VAL A 48 -4.81 -12.19 -20.35
N PRO A 49 -5.14 -11.70 -21.57
CA PRO A 49 -4.55 -12.20 -22.80
C PRO A 49 -3.03 -12.02 -22.91
N GLY A 50 -2.47 -11.05 -22.15
CA GLY A 50 -1.03 -10.81 -22.11
C GLY A 50 -0.23 -11.86 -21.32
N ASP A 51 -0.89 -12.55 -20.41
CA ASP A 51 -0.31 -13.66 -19.65
C ASP A 51 -0.44 -14.95 -20.47
N THR A 52 0.69 -15.51 -20.87
CA THR A 52 0.77 -16.69 -21.77
C THR A 52 1.45 -17.89 -21.14
N ASP A 53 1.94 -17.79 -19.92
CA ASP A 53 2.55 -18.90 -19.22
C ASP A 53 1.62 -19.55 -18.18
N SER A 54 2.12 -20.24 -17.22
CA SER A 54 1.35 -20.87 -16.15
C SER A 54 2.11 -20.72 -14.81
N LYS A 55 2.81 -19.62 -14.68
CA LYS A 55 3.47 -19.25 -13.44
C LYS A 55 2.55 -18.38 -12.61
N ARG A 56 2.93 -18.22 -11.38
CA ARG A 56 2.21 -17.36 -10.47
C ARG A 56 2.55 -15.90 -10.77
N ASP A 57 1.54 -15.15 -11.16
CA ASP A 57 1.61 -13.73 -11.45
C ASP A 57 0.84 -12.89 -10.46
N VAL A 58 1.22 -11.62 -10.39
CA VAL A 58 0.54 -10.61 -9.57
C VAL A 58 -0.48 -9.88 -10.43
N TYR A 59 -1.71 -9.86 -9.97
CA TYR A 59 -2.82 -9.17 -10.61
C TYR A 59 -3.41 -8.08 -9.74
N VAL A 60 -4.03 -7.10 -10.37
CA VAL A 60 -4.86 -6.10 -9.72
C VAL A 60 -6.24 -6.08 -10.36
N ARG A 61 -7.29 -6.08 -9.53
CA ARG A 61 -8.65 -5.80 -9.96
C ARG A 61 -9.09 -4.43 -9.47
N SER A 62 -9.58 -3.60 -10.38
CA SER A 62 -10.04 -2.25 -10.05
C SER A 62 -11.12 -1.78 -11.01
N PHE A 63 -11.92 -0.79 -10.60
CA PHE A 63 -12.89 -0.16 -11.49
C PHE A 63 -12.19 0.84 -12.42
N ASP A 64 -12.39 0.65 -13.73
CA ASP A 64 -11.91 1.57 -14.76
C ASP A 64 -13.09 2.33 -15.40
N PRO A 65 -13.20 3.64 -15.18
CA PRO A 65 -14.29 4.44 -15.71
C PRO A 65 -14.17 4.68 -17.22
N THR A 66 -13.06 4.31 -17.86
CA THR A 66 -12.79 4.54 -19.28
C THR A 66 -13.23 3.38 -20.15
N VAL A 67 -13.52 2.22 -19.56
CA VAL A 67 -13.93 1.02 -20.26
C VAL A 67 -15.43 1.04 -20.54
N GLY A 68 -15.82 0.98 -21.81
CA GLY A 68 -17.22 1.07 -22.23
C GLY A 68 -17.84 2.44 -22.01
N THR A 69 -19.16 2.51 -21.86
CA THR A 69 -19.90 3.76 -21.64
C THR A 69 -20.17 4.07 -20.16
N GLU A 70 -20.08 3.07 -19.29
CA GLU A 70 -20.42 3.14 -17.86
C GLU A 70 -19.23 2.80 -16.94
N GLY A 71 -18.06 2.44 -17.51
CA GLY A 71 -16.92 1.89 -16.80
C GLY A 71 -17.10 0.38 -16.54
N ALA A 72 -16.02 -0.30 -16.17
CA ALA A 72 -16.04 -1.70 -15.79
C ALA A 72 -14.99 -2.05 -14.74
N PHE A 73 -15.19 -3.15 -14.00
CA PHE A 73 -14.15 -3.75 -13.19
C PHE A 73 -13.22 -4.57 -14.08
N VAL A 74 -11.93 -4.32 -13.95
CA VAL A 74 -10.92 -4.83 -14.85
C VAL A 74 -9.82 -5.50 -14.06
N THR A 75 -9.40 -6.68 -14.50
CA THR A 75 -8.19 -7.36 -14.03
C THR A 75 -7.02 -6.96 -14.93
N ARG A 76 -5.90 -6.58 -14.33
CA ARG A 76 -4.64 -6.28 -15.00
C ARG A 76 -3.51 -7.05 -14.37
N GLU A 77 -2.62 -7.53 -15.19
CA GLU A 77 -1.35 -8.09 -14.73
C GLU A 77 -0.43 -6.96 -14.26
N VAL A 78 0.19 -7.17 -13.10
CA VAL A 78 1.14 -6.25 -12.47
C VAL A 78 2.57 -6.68 -12.76
N SER A 79 2.84 -7.99 -12.72
CA SER A 79 4.17 -8.61 -12.85
C SER A 79 4.70 -8.64 -14.28
N VAL A 80 4.44 -7.61 -15.07
CA VAL A 80 4.81 -7.51 -16.48
C VAL A 80 5.66 -6.28 -16.75
N GLY A 81 6.58 -6.38 -17.69
CA GLY A 81 7.46 -5.29 -18.11
C GLY A 81 7.71 -5.29 -19.61
N PRO A 82 8.38 -4.26 -20.14
CA PRO A 82 8.66 -4.15 -21.57
C PRO A 82 9.58 -5.23 -22.14
N THR A 83 10.28 -6.01 -21.30
CA THR A 83 11.22 -7.05 -21.73
C THR A 83 10.85 -8.45 -21.24
N GLY A 84 9.82 -8.58 -20.40
CA GLY A 84 9.43 -9.85 -19.79
C GLY A 84 8.06 -9.79 -19.14
N GLY A 85 7.67 -10.88 -18.49
CA GLY A 85 6.39 -11.09 -17.80
C GLY A 85 5.74 -12.40 -18.18
N ASN A 86 6.39 -13.20 -19.06
CA ASN A 86 5.88 -14.49 -19.52
C ASN A 86 6.99 -15.56 -19.58
N ASP A 87 8.06 -15.39 -18.80
CA ASP A 87 9.12 -16.37 -18.66
C ASP A 87 8.79 -17.37 -17.53
N PHE A 88 9.72 -18.23 -17.21
CA PHE A 88 9.54 -19.40 -16.33
C PHE A 88 9.64 -19.05 -14.83
N TYR A 89 9.54 -17.79 -14.45
CA TYR A 89 9.76 -17.30 -13.09
C TYR A 89 8.47 -16.76 -12.48
N PRO A 90 8.10 -17.21 -11.26
CA PRO A 90 6.94 -16.63 -10.57
C PRO A 90 7.25 -15.23 -10.09
N ALA A 91 6.23 -14.40 -10.05
CA ALA A 91 6.25 -13.13 -9.34
C ALA A 91 5.62 -13.24 -7.95
N VAL A 92 6.09 -12.43 -7.02
CA VAL A 92 5.61 -12.35 -5.64
C VAL A 92 5.19 -10.92 -5.33
N PHE A 93 3.96 -10.73 -4.90
CA PHE A 93 3.48 -9.45 -4.40
C PHE A 93 4.17 -9.10 -3.07
N GLU A 94 4.70 -7.90 -2.94
CA GLU A 94 5.36 -7.42 -1.73
C GLU A 94 4.50 -6.39 -0.98
N LYS A 95 4.05 -5.34 -1.65
CA LYS A 95 3.27 -4.26 -1.06
C LYS A 95 2.60 -3.39 -2.13
N ALA A 96 1.59 -2.62 -1.73
CA ALA A 96 1.09 -1.50 -2.53
C ALA A 96 1.14 -0.19 -1.73
N SER A 97 1.20 0.95 -2.44
CA SER A 97 0.98 2.26 -1.81
C SER A 97 -0.46 2.34 -1.28
N VAL A 98 -0.68 3.22 -0.31
CA VAL A 98 -2.00 3.41 0.33
C VAL A 98 -3.11 3.71 -0.69
N ASP A 99 -2.81 4.45 -1.75
CA ASP A 99 -3.75 4.73 -2.84
C ASP A 99 -3.85 3.62 -3.90
N GLY A 100 -3.11 2.52 -3.75
CA GLY A 100 -3.11 1.35 -4.63
C GLY A 100 -2.47 1.56 -6.00
N LYS A 101 -1.84 2.71 -6.27
CA LYS A 101 -1.33 3.01 -7.61
C LYS A 101 0.08 2.54 -7.88
N LYS A 102 0.88 2.34 -6.85
CA LYS A 102 2.20 1.74 -6.95
C LYS A 102 2.16 0.36 -6.32
N VAL A 103 2.58 -0.63 -7.05
CA VAL A 103 2.62 -2.02 -6.59
C VAL A 103 4.05 -2.52 -6.66
N PHE A 104 4.55 -3.00 -5.55
CA PHE A 104 5.88 -3.59 -5.42
C PHE A 104 5.75 -5.10 -5.50
N PHE A 105 6.62 -5.70 -6.27
CA PHE A 105 6.69 -7.15 -6.43
C PHE A 105 8.13 -7.58 -6.74
N SER A 106 8.44 -8.84 -6.51
CA SER A 106 9.75 -9.43 -6.79
C SER A 106 9.63 -10.59 -7.77
N THR A 107 10.64 -10.76 -8.62
CA THR A 107 10.77 -11.88 -9.55
C THR A 107 12.23 -12.05 -9.98
N ASP A 108 12.60 -13.28 -10.41
CA ASP A 108 13.89 -13.55 -11.06
C ASP A 108 13.86 -13.23 -12.57
N GLU A 109 12.72 -12.75 -13.09
CA GLU A 109 12.57 -12.45 -14.51
C GLU A 109 12.99 -11.01 -14.81
N PRO A 110 13.90 -10.78 -15.78
CA PRO A 110 14.29 -9.45 -16.20
C PRO A 110 13.15 -8.70 -16.93
N LEU A 111 12.39 -7.89 -16.22
CA LEU A 111 11.23 -7.17 -16.77
C LEU A 111 11.59 -5.85 -17.46
N VAL A 112 12.79 -5.33 -17.24
CA VAL A 112 13.28 -4.09 -17.86
C VAL A 112 14.72 -4.25 -18.33
N ALA A 113 15.14 -3.51 -19.36
CA ALA A 113 16.49 -3.59 -19.93
C ALA A 113 17.63 -3.19 -18.96
N ALA A 114 17.30 -2.59 -17.82
CA ALA A 114 18.26 -2.25 -16.77
C ALA A 114 18.66 -3.48 -15.95
N ASP A 115 17.76 -4.42 -15.78
CA ASP A 115 18.02 -5.72 -15.19
C ASP A 115 18.64 -6.66 -16.25
N ARG A 116 19.75 -7.28 -15.91
CA ARG A 116 20.59 -8.08 -16.85
C ARG A 116 20.99 -9.43 -16.32
N ASP A 117 20.54 -9.77 -15.14
CA ASP A 117 20.79 -11.08 -14.56
C ASP A 117 19.50 -11.89 -14.41
N ARG A 118 19.47 -12.87 -13.58
CA ARG A 118 18.33 -13.72 -13.28
C ARG A 118 18.32 -14.01 -11.79
N ARG A 119 18.51 -12.98 -11.03
CA ARG A 119 18.36 -12.97 -9.59
C ARG A 119 17.03 -12.34 -9.23
N SER A 120 16.62 -12.58 -8.02
CA SER A 120 15.42 -11.92 -7.52
C SER A 120 15.67 -10.43 -7.38
N ASP A 121 14.88 -9.66 -8.14
CA ASP A 121 14.89 -8.21 -8.14
C ASP A 121 13.56 -7.64 -7.69
N VAL A 122 13.59 -6.43 -7.15
CA VAL A 122 12.40 -5.70 -6.72
C VAL A 122 12.00 -4.71 -7.80
N TYR A 123 10.75 -4.79 -8.19
CA TYR A 123 10.13 -3.90 -9.17
C TYR A 123 8.99 -3.10 -8.56
N VAL A 124 8.70 -1.96 -9.16
CA VAL A 124 7.48 -1.19 -8.92
C VAL A 124 6.70 -1.04 -10.22
N ARG A 125 5.42 -1.37 -10.17
CA ARG A 125 4.47 -1.06 -11.25
C ARG A 125 3.58 0.10 -10.84
N GLU A 126 3.55 1.17 -11.62
CA GLU A 126 2.51 2.18 -11.53
C GLU A 126 1.27 1.68 -12.29
N ILE A 127 0.13 1.57 -11.64
CA ILE A 127 -1.10 1.10 -12.30
C ILE A 127 -1.50 2.06 -13.41
N GLY A 128 -1.53 1.55 -14.64
CA GLY A 128 -1.68 2.37 -15.85
C GLY A 128 -0.39 3.06 -16.32
N GLY A 129 0.77 2.71 -15.75
CA GLY A 129 2.09 3.23 -16.08
C GLY A 129 3.11 2.13 -16.36
N ALA A 130 4.39 2.47 -16.26
CA ALA A 130 5.50 1.57 -16.54
C ALA A 130 5.96 0.77 -15.30
N THR A 131 6.56 -0.40 -15.55
CA THR A 131 7.36 -1.13 -14.56
C THR A 131 8.76 -0.54 -14.49
N LYS A 132 9.29 -0.35 -13.29
CA LYS A 132 10.63 0.18 -13.02
C LYS A 132 11.36 -0.76 -12.06
N LEU A 133 12.68 -0.89 -12.26
CA LEU A 133 13.56 -1.59 -11.34
C LEU A 133 13.81 -0.72 -10.09
N VAL A 134 13.53 -1.24 -8.91
CA VAL A 134 13.82 -0.61 -7.62
C VAL A 134 15.23 -1.00 -7.14
N SER A 135 15.62 -2.23 -7.37
CA SER A 135 16.91 -2.82 -6.95
C SER A 135 18.11 -2.30 -7.75
N SER A 136 18.05 -1.07 -8.24
CA SER A 136 19.15 -0.44 -8.97
C SER A 136 20.15 0.24 -8.03
N GLY A 137 21.43 0.19 -8.37
CA GLY A 137 22.48 0.83 -7.58
C GLY A 137 22.53 2.36 -7.67
N ALA A 138 23.36 2.95 -6.81
CA ALA A 138 23.57 4.39 -6.75
C ALA A 138 24.05 4.99 -8.08
N VAL A 139 23.73 6.26 -8.30
CA VAL A 139 24.14 7.00 -9.49
C VAL A 139 25.68 6.99 -9.64
N GLY A 140 26.16 6.41 -10.73
CA GLY A 140 27.60 6.27 -11.01
C GLY A 140 28.13 4.83 -10.83
N CYS A 141 27.39 3.94 -10.23
CA CYS A 141 27.67 2.51 -10.17
C CYS A 141 27.07 1.74 -11.36
N LEU A 142 26.07 2.31 -12.03
CA LEU A 142 25.45 1.72 -13.21
C LEU A 142 26.47 1.49 -14.34
N PRO A 143 26.40 0.36 -15.09
CA PRO A 143 25.35 -0.67 -15.06
C PRO A 143 25.66 -1.92 -14.21
N PHE A 144 26.54 -1.85 -13.25
CA PHE A 144 27.11 -3.02 -12.56
C PHE A 144 26.44 -3.32 -11.21
N CYS A 145 25.91 -2.29 -10.52
CA CYS A 145 25.23 -2.48 -9.26
C CYS A 145 23.74 -2.84 -9.49
N GLY A 146 23.24 -3.79 -8.72
CA GLY A 146 21.91 -4.35 -8.91
C GLY A 146 21.82 -5.36 -10.08
N ASN A 147 22.96 -5.89 -10.54
CA ASN A 147 23.06 -6.93 -11.55
C ASN A 147 24.20 -7.90 -11.19
N GLY A 148 24.31 -8.24 -9.93
CA GLY A 148 25.40 -9.04 -9.39
C GLY A 148 25.04 -10.49 -9.16
N SER A 149 25.44 -11.02 -8.01
CA SER A 149 25.30 -12.44 -7.71
C SER A 149 24.32 -12.73 -6.58
N PHE A 150 23.78 -11.69 -5.96
CA PHE A 150 22.90 -11.80 -4.80
C PHE A 150 21.51 -11.35 -5.18
N ASP A 151 20.54 -11.97 -4.54
CA ASP A 151 19.13 -11.57 -4.66
C ASP A 151 18.90 -10.26 -3.90
N VAL A 152 17.98 -9.45 -4.39
CA VAL A 152 17.49 -8.24 -3.70
C VAL A 152 16.09 -8.50 -3.19
N GLY A 153 15.89 -8.32 -1.89
CA GLY A 153 14.59 -8.49 -1.25
C GLY A 153 13.90 -7.15 -0.96
N PHE A 154 12.59 -7.11 -1.12
CA PHE A 154 11.79 -6.00 -0.62
C PHE A 154 11.74 -6.03 0.91
N ALA A 155 11.97 -4.90 1.56
CA ALA A 155 11.93 -4.78 3.01
C ALA A 155 10.79 -3.88 3.51
N GLY A 156 10.45 -2.84 2.77
CA GLY A 156 9.36 -1.93 3.12
C GLY A 156 9.23 -0.73 2.20
N ALA A 157 8.19 0.07 2.42
CA ALA A 157 8.03 1.34 1.73
C ALA A 157 7.19 2.30 2.56
N GLY A 158 7.39 3.60 2.36
CA GLY A 158 6.49 4.63 2.85
C GLY A 158 5.05 4.47 2.34
N THR A 159 4.09 5.11 2.97
CA THR A 159 2.67 4.97 2.61
C THR A 159 2.33 5.45 1.20
N ASP A 160 3.07 6.43 0.67
CA ASP A 160 2.91 6.92 -0.69
C ASP A 160 3.74 6.11 -1.72
N GLY A 161 4.56 5.16 -1.23
CA GLY A 161 5.40 4.28 -2.03
C GLY A 161 6.49 5.02 -2.83
N ASN A 162 7.00 6.16 -2.36
CA ASN A 162 8.13 6.84 -3.00
C ASN A 162 9.47 6.38 -2.44
N ASP A 163 9.55 6.22 -1.12
CA ASP A 163 10.73 5.75 -0.42
C ASP A 163 10.62 4.24 -0.23
N VAL A 164 11.42 3.47 -0.93
CA VAL A 164 11.39 2.00 -0.94
C VAL A 164 12.64 1.46 -0.29
N LEU A 165 12.47 0.59 0.69
CA LEU A 165 13.57 -0.06 1.38
C LEU A 165 13.74 -1.48 0.87
N ILE A 166 14.97 -1.83 0.54
CA ILE A 166 15.39 -3.12 0.01
C ILE A 166 16.56 -3.66 0.82
N VAL A 167 16.75 -4.97 0.78
CA VAL A 167 17.85 -5.66 1.48
C VAL A 167 18.60 -6.54 0.52
N THR A 168 19.92 -6.50 0.57
CA THR A 168 20.79 -7.33 -0.28
C THR A 168 22.21 -7.37 0.28
N ALA A 169 22.97 -8.39 -0.10
CA ALA A 169 24.43 -8.44 0.08
C ALA A 169 25.19 -7.86 -1.14
N GLU A 170 24.46 -7.29 -2.12
CA GLU A 170 25.09 -6.52 -3.18
C GLU A 170 25.42 -5.11 -2.73
N ARG A 171 26.61 -4.66 -3.05
CA ARG A 171 27.02 -3.28 -2.78
C ARG A 171 26.35 -2.32 -3.78
N LEU A 172 25.14 -1.90 -3.47
CA LEU A 172 24.40 -0.96 -4.32
C LEU A 172 24.95 0.47 -4.22
N ASP A 173 25.65 0.81 -3.14
CA ASP A 173 26.46 2.02 -2.98
C ASP A 173 27.91 1.62 -2.60
N PRO A 174 28.79 1.29 -3.55
CA PRO A 174 30.13 0.77 -3.25
C PRO A 174 31.08 1.79 -2.65
N VAL A 175 30.65 3.02 -2.40
CA VAL A 175 31.39 4.04 -1.67
C VAL A 175 31.08 3.97 -0.17
N ALA A 176 29.81 3.79 0.15
CA ALA A 176 29.34 3.69 1.54
C ALA A 176 29.43 2.26 2.07
N ASP A 177 29.10 1.27 1.25
CA ASP A 177 29.15 -0.16 1.56
C ASP A 177 30.41 -0.80 0.97
N GLN A 178 31.22 -1.44 1.80
CA GLN A 178 32.52 -2.03 1.43
C GLN A 178 32.65 -3.51 1.76
N ASP A 179 31.60 -4.13 2.30
CA ASP A 179 31.59 -5.57 2.63
C ASP A 179 30.65 -6.37 1.68
N GLU A 180 30.27 -7.58 2.05
CA GLU A 180 29.39 -8.46 1.29
C GLU A 180 28.36 -9.13 2.22
N VAL A 181 27.98 -8.43 3.31
CA VAL A 181 26.88 -8.87 4.16
C VAL A 181 25.56 -8.21 3.73
N VAL A 182 24.46 -8.67 4.30
CA VAL A 182 23.14 -8.10 3.94
C VAL A 182 22.97 -6.74 4.59
N ASP A 183 22.76 -5.74 3.78
CA ASP A 183 22.50 -4.36 4.17
C ASP A 183 21.11 -3.87 3.79
N VAL A 184 20.67 -2.81 4.46
CA VAL A 184 19.44 -2.10 4.17
C VAL A 184 19.75 -0.87 3.34
N TYR A 185 19.06 -0.76 2.18
CA TYR A 185 19.14 0.40 1.29
C TYR A 185 17.78 1.06 1.14
N GLU A 186 17.79 2.35 0.89
CA GLU A 186 16.64 3.12 0.41
C GLU A 186 16.81 3.42 -1.07
N HIS A 187 15.75 3.19 -1.84
CA HIS A 187 15.63 3.67 -3.21
C HIS A 187 14.49 4.70 -3.30
N ASP A 188 14.83 5.96 -3.56
CA ASP A 188 13.85 7.04 -3.77
C ASP A 188 13.40 7.05 -5.24
N LEU A 189 12.15 6.68 -5.48
CA LEU A 189 11.55 6.62 -6.82
C LEU A 189 11.41 7.98 -7.50
N THR A 190 11.49 9.09 -6.75
CA THR A 190 11.36 10.45 -7.29
C THR A 190 12.68 10.95 -7.87
N THR A 191 13.79 10.60 -7.26
CA THR A 191 15.14 10.99 -7.66
C THR A 191 15.91 9.86 -8.33
N SER A 192 15.45 8.61 -8.19
CA SER A 192 16.15 7.39 -8.58
C SER A 192 17.52 7.25 -7.88
N ALA A 193 17.64 7.75 -6.67
CA ALA A 193 18.82 7.61 -5.85
C ALA A 193 18.71 6.38 -4.96
N THR A 194 19.81 5.62 -4.84
CA THR A 194 19.94 4.51 -3.88
C THR A 194 20.97 4.89 -2.84
N THR A 195 20.66 4.75 -1.56
CA THR A 195 21.51 5.12 -0.43
C THR A 195 21.55 4.00 0.62
N LEU A 196 22.72 3.78 1.23
CA LEU A 196 22.89 2.82 2.33
C LEU A 196 22.20 3.35 3.58
N VAL A 197 21.26 2.60 4.16
CA VAL A 197 20.53 2.94 5.39
C VAL A 197 21.24 2.40 6.62
N SER A 198 21.77 1.18 6.56
CA SER A 198 22.50 0.52 7.67
C SER A 198 23.94 1.06 7.88
N ALA A 199 24.21 2.30 7.46
CA ALA A 199 25.48 2.94 7.65
C ALA A 199 25.71 3.35 9.10
N GLY A 200 26.96 3.38 9.53
CA GLY A 200 27.37 3.83 10.87
C GLY A 200 26.98 5.26 11.19
N GLY A 201 26.83 5.55 12.49
CA GLY A 201 26.55 6.89 13.01
C GLY A 201 27.73 7.84 12.83
N GLU A 202 27.47 9.14 12.91
CA GLU A 202 28.52 10.19 12.81
C GLU A 202 29.59 10.09 13.90
N ASP A 203 29.24 9.52 15.06
CA ASP A 203 30.11 9.37 16.22
C ASP A 203 31.14 8.25 16.04
N CYS A 204 30.90 7.26 15.18
CA CYS A 204 31.83 6.16 14.93
C CYS A 204 32.36 6.06 13.50
N ALA A 205 32.04 7.01 12.61
CA ALA A 205 32.57 7.05 11.25
C ALA A 205 34.12 7.25 11.22
N PRO A 206 34.86 6.64 10.27
CA PRO A 206 34.42 5.86 9.09
C PRO A 206 34.43 4.34 9.29
N ALA A 207 34.54 3.80 10.50
CA ALA A 207 34.85 2.40 10.73
C ALA A 207 33.61 1.51 10.96
N CYS A 208 32.39 2.09 11.04
CA CYS A 208 31.19 1.36 11.36
C CYS A 208 30.29 1.18 10.13
N GLY A 209 29.54 0.09 10.10
CA GLY A 209 28.60 -0.21 9.02
C GLY A 209 29.27 -0.89 7.82
N ASN A 210 30.43 -1.53 8.03
CA ASN A 210 31.14 -2.33 7.05
C ASN A 210 31.83 -3.50 7.78
N GLY A 211 31.13 -4.13 8.69
CA GLY A 211 31.63 -5.24 9.50
C GLY A 211 31.13 -6.60 9.03
N ASP A 212 31.13 -7.57 9.94
CA ASP A 212 30.79 -8.98 9.63
C ASP A 212 29.30 -9.30 9.90
N PHE A 213 28.49 -8.33 10.32
CA PHE A 213 27.09 -8.56 10.70
C PHE A 213 26.14 -7.78 9.80
N GLY A 214 25.18 -8.49 9.19
CA GLY A 214 24.17 -7.89 8.36
C GLY A 214 23.09 -7.14 9.16
N ALA A 215 22.39 -6.24 8.49
CA ALA A 215 21.28 -5.49 9.03
C ALA A 215 19.92 -6.04 8.52
N THR A 216 18.90 -5.91 9.35
CA THR A 216 17.52 -6.31 9.02
C THR A 216 16.60 -5.15 9.28
N LEU A 217 15.83 -4.72 8.27
CA LEU A 217 14.78 -3.71 8.46
C LEU A 217 13.72 -4.25 9.42
N ARG A 218 13.27 -3.41 10.35
CA ARG A 218 12.23 -3.72 11.33
C ARG A 218 10.97 -2.89 11.15
N GLY A 219 11.10 -1.69 10.59
CA GLY A 219 9.97 -0.81 10.34
C GLY A 219 10.34 0.46 9.61
N VAL A 220 9.32 1.15 9.13
CA VAL A 220 9.43 2.45 8.46
C VAL A 220 8.32 3.34 9.01
N ALA A 221 8.62 4.58 9.34
CA ALA A 221 7.61 5.57 9.68
C ALA A 221 6.61 5.76 8.52
N ALA A 222 5.39 6.16 8.82
CA ALA A 222 4.33 6.25 7.81
C ALA A 222 4.69 7.20 6.64
N GLY A 223 5.46 8.25 6.91
CA GLY A 223 5.96 9.17 5.87
C GLY A 223 7.03 8.60 4.96
N GLY A 224 7.63 7.46 5.30
CA GLY A 224 8.78 6.92 4.57
C GLY A 224 10.12 7.54 4.99
N ASP A 225 10.10 8.60 5.77
CA ASP A 225 11.24 9.46 6.10
C ASP A 225 12.12 8.97 7.25
N ARG A 226 11.79 7.84 7.87
CA ARG A 226 12.55 7.24 8.96
C ARG A 226 12.47 5.72 8.94
N ALA A 227 13.64 5.06 8.90
CA ALA A 227 13.78 3.62 8.96
C ALA A 227 14.27 3.16 10.35
N PHE A 228 13.81 1.98 10.76
CA PHE A 228 14.24 1.27 11.95
C PHE A 228 14.80 -0.09 11.54
N PHE A 229 15.99 -0.42 11.99
CA PHE A 229 16.64 -1.68 11.61
C PHE A 229 17.41 -2.27 12.79
N ALA A 230 17.69 -3.56 12.71
CA ALA A 230 18.40 -4.32 13.74
C ALA A 230 19.69 -4.90 13.17
N THR A 231 20.76 -4.81 13.93
CA THR A 231 22.04 -5.46 13.64
C THR A 231 22.82 -5.72 14.95
N ALA A 232 23.74 -6.68 14.92
CA ALA A 232 24.74 -6.88 15.98
C ALA A 232 26.03 -6.11 15.70
N GLU A 233 26.06 -5.27 14.67
CA GLU A 233 27.17 -4.39 14.38
C GLU A 233 27.06 -3.10 15.16
N GLN A 234 28.16 -2.70 15.79
CA GLN A 234 28.24 -1.44 16.52
C GLN A 234 28.25 -0.25 15.57
N LEU A 235 27.09 0.36 15.35
CA LEU A 235 26.92 1.53 14.48
C LEU A 235 26.99 2.86 15.22
N SER A 236 27.16 2.84 16.54
CA SER A 236 27.32 4.01 17.42
C SER A 236 28.29 3.69 18.54
N ASN A 237 29.03 4.70 19.03
CA ASN A 237 29.87 4.56 20.23
C ASN A 237 29.07 4.35 21.54
N ALA A 238 27.75 4.49 21.49
CA ALA A 238 26.86 4.21 22.60
C ALA A 238 26.52 2.73 22.73
N ASP A 239 26.75 1.94 21.67
CA ASP A 239 26.69 0.50 21.67
C ASP A 239 28.09 -0.06 21.92
N ASP A 240 28.27 -0.81 22.98
CA ASP A 240 29.56 -1.37 23.37
C ASP A 240 29.56 -2.89 23.62
N ASP A 241 28.46 -3.56 23.23
CA ASP A 241 28.37 -5.03 23.29
C ASP A 241 28.31 -5.67 21.90
N GLY A 242 27.83 -6.84 21.77
CA GLY A 242 27.72 -7.56 20.49
C GLY A 242 26.33 -8.20 20.34
N ALA A 243 25.36 -7.68 21.08
CA ALA A 243 23.96 -8.10 20.95
C ALA A 243 23.33 -7.49 19.69
N ILE A 244 22.11 -7.91 19.42
CA ILE A 244 21.31 -7.27 18.35
C ILE A 244 20.64 -6.05 18.94
N ASP A 245 20.97 -4.90 18.39
CA ASP A 245 20.42 -3.62 18.76
C ASP A 245 19.52 -3.00 17.72
N ILE A 246 18.65 -2.10 18.14
CA ILE A 246 17.76 -1.35 17.27
C ILE A 246 18.32 0.03 17.01
N TYR A 247 18.47 0.34 15.75
CA TYR A 247 18.90 1.64 15.24
C TYR A 247 17.78 2.33 14.47
N ALA A 248 17.82 3.63 14.42
CA ALA A 248 16.96 4.45 13.58
C ALA A 248 17.78 5.41 12.71
N ARG A 249 17.34 5.62 11.48
CA ARG A 249 17.95 6.59 10.57
C ARG A 249 16.87 7.42 9.89
N ASN A 250 17.05 8.73 9.87
CA ASN A 250 16.21 9.60 9.04
C ASN A 250 16.71 9.54 7.60
N LEU A 251 15.79 9.32 6.66
CA LEU A 251 16.08 9.14 5.25
C LEU A 251 16.03 10.49 4.50
N PRO A 252 16.79 10.66 3.41
CA PRO A 252 17.76 9.70 2.87
C PRO A 252 19.15 9.75 3.55
N SER A 253 19.48 10.77 4.32
CA SER A 253 20.87 11.04 4.71
C SER A 253 21.05 11.51 6.15
N GLY A 254 20.07 11.26 7.01
CA GLY A 254 20.19 11.60 8.42
C GLY A 254 21.18 10.71 9.19
N PRO A 255 21.55 11.07 10.41
CA PRO A 255 22.42 10.25 11.24
C PRO A 255 21.73 8.95 11.68
N THR A 256 22.51 7.87 11.75
CA THR A 256 22.11 6.65 12.45
C THR A 256 22.23 6.86 13.97
N VAL A 257 21.18 6.50 14.70
CA VAL A 257 21.14 6.64 16.15
C VAL A 257 20.71 5.33 16.81
N LEU A 258 21.36 4.96 17.90
CA LEU A 258 20.97 3.81 18.74
C LEU A 258 19.64 4.12 19.45
N VAL A 259 18.65 3.25 19.29
CA VAL A 259 17.33 3.37 19.90
C VAL A 259 17.23 2.55 21.20
N SER A 260 17.78 1.33 21.20
CA SER A 260 17.81 0.40 22.35
C SER A 260 18.82 0.80 23.41
N VAL A 261 18.92 2.06 23.72
CA VAL A 261 19.85 2.62 24.71
C VAL A 261 19.17 2.89 26.05
N GLY A 262 19.86 2.66 27.14
CA GLY A 262 19.38 2.95 28.49
C GLY A 262 19.02 4.41 28.70
N ASP A 263 18.10 4.67 29.65
CA ASP A 263 17.73 6.03 30.04
C ASP A 263 18.93 6.74 30.69
N PRO A 264 19.23 8.00 30.35
CA PRO A 264 20.35 8.74 30.94
C PRO A 264 20.30 8.87 32.46
N ALA A 265 19.12 8.74 33.08
CA ALA A 265 18.96 8.78 34.54
C ALA A 265 19.25 7.43 35.21
N CYS A 266 19.45 6.38 34.46
CA CYS A 266 19.71 5.02 34.92
C CYS A 266 21.10 4.57 34.45
N ALA A 267 22.17 4.96 35.16
CA ALA A 267 23.52 4.47 34.83
C ALA A 267 24.02 3.46 35.89
N PRO A 268 24.38 2.22 35.51
CA PRO A 268 24.44 1.64 34.17
C PRO A 268 23.12 0.95 33.78
N CYS A 269 22.47 1.36 32.70
CA CYS A 269 21.33 0.70 32.10
C CYS A 269 21.63 0.51 30.61
N GLY A 270 21.22 -0.61 30.04
CA GLY A 270 21.53 -0.99 28.67
C GLY A 270 22.93 -1.61 28.54
N ASN A 271 23.24 -2.14 27.35
CA ASN A 271 24.53 -2.76 27.03
C ASN A 271 24.89 -3.95 27.92
N ASN A 272 23.95 -4.83 28.24
CA ASN A 272 24.18 -6.05 29.03
C ASN A 272 24.23 -7.32 28.17
N GLY A 273 24.20 -7.20 26.84
CA GLY A 273 24.31 -8.30 25.92
C GLY A 273 23.00 -9.04 25.68
N SER A 274 21.85 -8.46 26.00
CA SER A 274 20.53 -8.99 25.63
C SER A 274 20.02 -8.27 24.37
N ALA A 275 19.53 -9.05 23.41
CA ALA A 275 19.00 -8.47 22.19
C ALA A 275 17.75 -7.62 22.41
N ALA A 276 17.66 -6.51 21.72
CA ALA A 276 16.45 -5.69 21.65
C ALA A 276 15.58 -6.08 20.45
N ILE A 277 14.28 -6.02 20.62
CA ILE A 277 13.26 -6.29 19.60
C ILE A 277 12.50 -5.00 19.33
N PHE A 278 12.45 -4.58 18.07
CA PHE A 278 11.56 -3.51 17.64
C PHE A 278 10.10 -3.96 17.75
N ALA A 279 9.30 -3.25 18.53
CA ALA A 279 7.90 -3.56 18.75
C ALA A 279 6.97 -2.67 17.91
N GLY A 280 7.38 -1.44 17.59
CA GLY A 280 6.61 -0.52 16.79
C GLY A 280 7.07 0.92 16.90
N SER A 281 6.36 1.83 16.23
CA SER A 281 6.59 3.27 16.34
C SER A 281 5.29 4.07 16.17
N SER A 282 5.30 5.33 16.58
CA SER A 282 4.29 6.31 16.13
C SER A 282 4.37 6.52 14.62
N ALA A 283 3.30 7.03 14.03
CA ALA A 283 3.23 7.24 12.57
C ALA A 283 4.33 8.19 12.05
N ASP A 284 4.75 9.15 12.84
CA ASP A 284 5.87 10.06 12.53
C ASP A 284 7.25 9.49 12.94
N GLY A 285 7.29 8.27 13.49
CA GLY A 285 8.50 7.62 13.94
C GLY A 285 9.21 8.30 15.14
N SER A 286 8.60 9.30 15.78
CA SER A 286 9.23 10.02 16.88
C SER A 286 9.26 9.21 18.18
N ARG A 287 8.22 8.39 18.43
CA ARG A 287 8.14 7.43 19.53
C ARG A 287 8.42 6.04 19.00
N VAL A 288 9.36 5.36 19.64
CA VAL A 288 9.74 3.98 19.25
C VAL A 288 9.51 3.06 20.43
N PHE A 289 8.91 1.92 20.17
CA PHE A 289 8.63 0.91 21.18
C PHE A 289 9.54 -0.29 20.98
N LEU A 290 10.09 -0.76 22.11
CA LEU A 290 11.07 -1.86 22.17
C LEU A 290 10.60 -2.91 23.15
N ALA A 291 11.03 -4.15 22.93
CA ALA A 291 10.95 -5.23 23.91
C ALA A 291 12.34 -5.83 24.15
N THR A 292 12.73 -5.95 25.41
CA THR A 292 14.00 -6.59 25.79
C THR A 292 13.96 -7.04 27.26
N SER A 293 14.78 -8.03 27.60
CA SER A 293 15.04 -8.44 28.99
C SER A 293 16.17 -7.63 29.64
N GLU A 294 16.65 -6.61 28.94
CA GLU A 294 17.66 -5.72 29.44
C GLU A 294 17.02 -4.53 30.15
N GLY A 295 17.48 -4.22 31.35
CA GLY A 295 16.99 -3.08 32.11
C GLY A 295 17.41 -1.77 31.47
N LEU A 296 16.54 -1.15 30.65
CA LEU A 296 16.81 0.11 29.96
C LEU A 296 16.33 1.35 30.73
N ALA A 297 15.57 1.20 31.81
CA ALA A 297 15.04 2.33 32.57
C ALA A 297 15.02 2.06 34.09
N PRO A 298 15.02 3.10 34.93
CA PRO A 298 14.89 2.93 36.39
C PRO A 298 13.57 2.22 36.73
N GLY A 299 13.66 1.23 37.61
CA GLY A 299 12.49 0.46 38.07
C GLY A 299 12.34 -0.92 37.45
N ASP A 300 13.03 -1.19 36.38
CA ASP A 300 13.18 -2.55 35.90
C ASP A 300 14.32 -3.26 36.63
N SER A 301 14.04 -4.42 37.23
CA SER A 301 14.99 -5.18 38.02
C SER A 301 14.80 -6.69 38.01
N ASP A 302 13.83 -7.22 37.22
CA ASP A 302 13.49 -8.63 37.30
C ASP A 302 14.11 -9.49 36.17
N GLY A 303 14.52 -8.88 35.03
CA GLY A 303 15.14 -9.56 33.91
C GLY A 303 14.11 -10.31 33.02
N ALA A 304 12.83 -10.00 33.15
CA ALA A 304 11.80 -10.41 32.19
C ALA A 304 11.92 -9.60 30.90
N ASN A 305 11.12 -9.98 29.93
CA ASN A 305 11.02 -9.20 28.68
C ASN A 305 10.00 -8.09 28.90
N ASP A 306 10.47 -6.84 28.93
CA ASP A 306 9.66 -5.67 29.19
C ASP A 306 9.50 -4.77 27.97
N ILE A 307 8.47 -3.92 27.98
CA ILE A 307 8.17 -2.96 26.93
C ILE A 307 8.65 -1.57 27.33
N TYR A 308 9.40 -0.95 26.46
CA TYR A 308 9.95 0.40 26.64
C TYR A 308 9.51 1.34 25.51
N GLN A 309 9.42 2.62 25.85
CA GLN A 309 9.31 3.70 24.87
C GLN A 309 10.59 4.52 24.83
N ARG A 310 11.14 4.71 23.63
CA ARG A 310 12.18 5.71 23.36
C ARG A 310 11.56 6.95 22.75
N PHE A 311 11.66 8.09 23.43
CA PHE A 311 11.13 9.38 22.97
C PHE A 311 11.97 10.53 23.49
N GLU A 312 12.33 11.51 22.62
CA GLU A 312 13.09 12.73 22.95
C GLU A 312 14.37 12.46 23.77
N GLY A 313 15.06 11.35 23.50
CA GLY A 313 16.30 11.00 24.18
C GLY A 313 16.14 10.31 25.53
N SER A 314 14.92 10.05 26.00
CA SER A 314 14.61 9.28 27.20
C SER A 314 14.07 7.91 26.89
N THR A 315 14.39 6.90 27.70
CA THR A 315 13.82 5.56 27.67
C THR A 315 12.91 5.36 28.88
N THR A 316 11.66 5.01 28.66
CA THR A 316 10.66 4.85 29.71
C THR A 316 10.14 3.43 29.72
N LEU A 317 10.12 2.78 30.89
CA LEU A 317 9.48 1.48 31.10
C LEU A 317 7.95 1.62 31.04
N ILE A 318 7.28 0.84 30.18
CA ILE A 318 5.84 0.83 29.99
C ILE A 318 5.17 -0.25 30.83
N SER A 319 5.71 -1.46 30.81
CA SER A 319 5.17 -2.66 31.47
C SER A 319 5.68 -2.85 32.90
N ALA A 320 5.80 -1.75 33.64
CA ALA A 320 6.39 -1.75 34.97
C ALA A 320 5.72 -2.76 35.92
N GLY A 321 6.38 -3.89 36.17
CA GLY A 321 6.00 -4.96 37.04
C GLY A 321 7.06 -5.29 38.08
N THR A 322 6.88 -6.36 38.85
CA THR A 322 7.83 -6.84 39.85
C THR A 322 8.04 -8.36 39.81
N GLU A 323 7.25 -9.06 39.01
CA GLU A 323 7.35 -10.50 38.81
C GLU A 323 8.13 -10.80 37.51
N VAL A 324 8.83 -11.91 37.49
CA VAL A 324 9.58 -12.38 36.31
C VAL A 324 8.55 -12.96 35.30
N LYS A 325 7.71 -12.09 34.75
CA LYS A 325 6.71 -12.43 33.74
C LYS A 325 6.83 -11.46 32.55
N PRO A 326 6.91 -11.98 31.32
CA PRO A 326 7.12 -11.13 30.17
C PRO A 326 5.85 -10.33 29.81
N ALA A 327 6.06 -9.12 29.32
CA ALA A 327 5.06 -8.35 28.63
C ALA A 327 5.24 -8.46 27.11
N SER A 328 4.13 -8.42 26.36
CA SER A 328 4.12 -8.44 24.92
C SER A 328 3.44 -7.20 24.37
N PHE A 329 4.12 -6.45 23.52
CA PHE A 329 3.55 -5.29 22.83
C PHE A 329 2.41 -5.74 21.91
N ALA A 330 1.28 -5.06 21.98
CA ALA A 330 0.09 -5.36 21.17
C ALA A 330 -0.15 -4.29 20.10
N ALA A 331 -0.19 -3.02 20.49
CA ALA A 331 -0.41 -1.91 19.56
C ALA A 331 -0.01 -0.56 20.19
N ALA A 332 0.01 0.48 19.34
CA ALA A 332 0.04 1.87 19.81
C ALA A 332 -0.92 2.73 18.97
N SER A 333 -1.39 3.83 19.56
CA SER A 333 -2.12 4.86 18.81
C SER A 333 -1.22 5.48 17.73
N ARG A 334 -1.83 6.08 16.70
CA ARG A 334 -1.10 6.68 15.59
C ARG A 334 -0.06 7.73 16.02
N ASP A 335 -0.33 8.47 17.10
CA ASP A 335 0.60 9.43 17.69
C ASP A 335 1.53 8.81 18.74
N GLY A 336 1.38 7.53 19.07
CA GLY A 336 2.17 6.78 20.03
C GLY A 336 1.95 7.20 21.50
N THR A 337 0.89 7.95 21.80
CA THR A 337 0.59 8.38 23.19
C THR A 337 -0.16 7.33 24.00
N HIS A 338 -0.85 6.40 23.34
CA HIS A 338 -1.47 5.24 23.93
C HIS A 338 -0.72 4.00 23.46
N VAL A 339 -0.32 3.16 24.39
CA VAL A 339 0.38 1.89 24.13
C VAL A 339 -0.41 0.77 24.78
N PHE A 340 -0.65 -0.30 24.03
CA PHE A 340 -1.35 -1.49 24.47
C PHE A 340 -0.39 -2.67 24.52
N PHE A 341 -0.49 -3.45 25.57
CA PHE A 341 0.33 -4.64 25.74
C PHE A 341 -0.41 -5.70 26.54
N THR A 342 0.08 -6.92 26.50
CA THR A 342 -0.49 -8.05 27.23
C THR A 342 0.55 -8.65 28.19
N THR A 343 0.11 -9.03 29.36
CA THR A 343 0.92 -9.79 30.33
C THR A 343 0.02 -10.61 31.24
N SER A 344 0.55 -11.66 31.83
CA SER A 344 -0.09 -12.39 32.93
C SER A 344 0.35 -11.90 34.31
N GLU A 345 1.12 -10.82 34.39
CA GLU A 345 1.46 -10.17 35.63
C GLU A 345 0.35 -9.22 36.07
N SER A 346 -0.09 -9.32 37.31
CA SER A 346 -1.08 -8.41 37.88
C SER A 346 -0.41 -7.06 38.21
N LEU A 347 -0.40 -6.14 37.27
CA LEU A 347 0.24 -4.81 37.42
C LEU A 347 -0.55 -3.83 38.28
N VAL A 348 -1.84 -4.11 38.50
CA VAL A 348 -2.75 -3.27 39.34
C VAL A 348 -3.62 -4.16 40.24
N GLU A 349 -4.05 -3.61 41.40
CA GLU A 349 -4.92 -4.34 42.36
C GLU A 349 -6.25 -4.82 41.76
N ALA A 350 -6.70 -4.22 40.68
CA ALA A 350 -7.94 -4.61 39.98
C ALA A 350 -7.81 -5.92 39.19
N ASP A 351 -6.61 -6.28 38.81
CA ASP A 351 -6.30 -7.56 38.22
C ASP A 351 -6.17 -8.62 39.33
N VAL A 352 -7.16 -9.47 39.43
CA VAL A 352 -7.31 -10.46 40.53
C VAL A 352 -7.05 -11.90 40.06
N ASN A 353 -6.84 -12.09 38.76
CA ASN A 353 -6.53 -13.39 38.18
C ASN A 353 -5.00 -13.50 37.88
N GLN A 354 -4.58 -14.54 37.25
CA GLN A 354 -3.20 -14.73 36.77
C GLN A 354 -3.20 -15.12 35.29
N ALA A 355 -4.27 -14.75 34.62
CA ALA A 355 -4.43 -14.96 33.20
C ALA A 355 -3.75 -13.83 32.41
N THR A 356 -3.67 -13.96 31.11
CA THR A 356 -3.18 -12.88 30.26
C THR A 356 -4.26 -11.84 30.05
N ASP A 357 -3.95 -10.61 30.46
CA ASP A 357 -4.83 -9.47 30.36
C ASP A 357 -4.26 -8.37 29.44
N VAL A 358 -5.14 -7.51 28.94
CA VAL A 358 -4.77 -6.36 28.12
C VAL A 358 -4.66 -5.13 29.00
N TYR A 359 -3.54 -4.45 28.89
CA TYR A 359 -3.24 -3.19 29.57
C TYR A 359 -3.05 -2.04 28.58
N ALA A 360 -3.41 -0.85 29.00
CA ALA A 360 -3.09 0.41 28.31
C ALA A 360 -2.13 1.26 29.12
N TRP A 361 -1.22 1.95 28.46
CA TRP A 361 -0.31 2.92 29.05
C TRP A 361 -0.41 4.27 28.33
N GLN A 362 -0.45 5.36 29.10
CA GLN A 362 -0.58 6.74 28.62
C GLN A 362 0.42 7.71 29.28
N GLY A 363 1.64 7.22 29.55
CA GLY A 363 2.68 8.04 30.18
C GLY A 363 2.68 8.03 31.73
N GLY A 364 1.91 7.11 32.34
CA GLY A 364 1.84 6.95 33.79
C GLY A 364 1.87 5.48 34.23
N ALA A 365 1.12 5.11 35.26
CA ALA A 365 0.93 3.72 35.61
C ALA A 365 0.09 2.99 34.54
N PRO A 366 0.36 1.68 34.30
CA PRO A 366 -0.51 0.87 33.45
C PRO A 366 -1.95 0.84 33.94
N GLN A 367 -2.90 0.77 33.03
CA GLN A 367 -4.33 0.64 33.30
C GLN A 367 -4.81 -0.69 32.74
N LEU A 368 -5.49 -1.50 33.55
CA LEU A 368 -6.15 -2.73 33.13
C LEU A 368 -7.33 -2.37 32.22
N ILE A 369 -7.40 -2.98 31.06
CA ILE A 369 -8.50 -2.85 30.07
C ILE A 369 -9.48 -4.00 30.23
N THR A 370 -8.99 -5.23 30.32
CA THR A 370 -9.80 -6.44 30.45
C THR A 370 -10.02 -6.76 31.92
N SER A 371 -11.22 -6.55 32.42
CA SER A 371 -11.53 -6.62 33.86
C SER A 371 -12.17 -7.94 34.30
N GLY A 372 -11.73 -9.04 33.71
CA GLY A 372 -12.23 -10.38 34.03
C GLY A 372 -11.78 -10.94 35.38
N THR A 373 -12.44 -11.99 35.84
CA THR A 373 -12.13 -12.64 37.10
C THR A 373 -11.56 -14.05 36.97
N CYS A 374 -11.70 -14.68 35.80
CA CYS A 374 -11.29 -16.08 35.58
C CYS A 374 -10.34 -16.29 34.41
N CYS A 375 -10.62 -15.68 33.34
CA CYS A 375 -10.14 -16.11 32.03
C CYS A 375 -9.29 -15.05 31.36
N GLY A 376 -8.32 -15.48 30.51
CA GLY A 376 -7.49 -14.56 29.74
C GLY A 376 -8.27 -13.91 28.59
N SER A 377 -7.74 -12.78 28.18
CA SER A 377 -8.28 -12.04 27.04
C SER A 377 -7.24 -11.95 25.93
N ASN A 378 -7.68 -12.11 24.69
CA ASN A 378 -6.83 -11.95 23.52
C ASN A 378 -7.05 -10.56 22.92
N PHE A 379 -5.99 -9.78 22.78
CA PHE A 379 -6.03 -8.49 22.10
C PHE A 379 -6.40 -8.68 20.62
N GLY A 380 -7.41 -7.97 20.14
CA GLY A 380 -7.79 -7.94 18.75
C GLY A 380 -7.21 -6.73 18.01
N ALA A 381 -7.60 -5.53 18.44
CA ALA A 381 -7.10 -4.28 17.87
C ALA A 381 -7.29 -3.10 18.83
N ALA A 382 -6.62 -2.00 18.56
CA ALA A 382 -6.94 -0.69 19.12
C ALA A 382 -7.40 0.26 18.01
N THR A 383 -8.26 1.21 18.35
CA THR A 383 -8.59 2.29 17.43
C THR A 383 -7.36 3.15 17.13
N PRO A 384 -7.20 3.73 15.95
CA PRO A 384 -6.05 4.57 15.61
C PRO A 384 -5.83 5.76 16.56
N SER A 385 -6.91 6.23 17.22
CA SER A 385 -6.83 7.26 18.27
C SER A 385 -6.33 6.73 19.61
N GLY A 386 -6.37 5.41 19.83
CA GLY A 386 -6.10 4.77 21.11
C GLY A 386 -7.25 4.94 22.14
N GLU A 387 -8.43 5.39 21.73
CA GLU A 387 -9.55 5.62 22.66
C GLU A 387 -10.31 4.36 23.03
N ALA A 388 -10.19 3.28 22.23
CA ALA A 388 -10.88 2.00 22.48
C ALA A 388 -10.02 0.80 22.03
N VAL A 389 -10.29 -0.34 22.65
CA VAL A 389 -9.65 -1.63 22.39
C VAL A 389 -10.73 -2.67 22.09
N VAL A 390 -10.48 -3.48 21.08
CA VAL A 390 -11.28 -4.68 20.76
C VAL A 390 -10.49 -5.90 21.21
N PHE A 391 -11.16 -6.81 21.89
CA PHE A 391 -10.54 -8.06 22.39
C PHE A 391 -11.54 -9.20 22.39
N THR A 392 -11.05 -10.43 22.56
CA THR A 392 -11.90 -11.63 22.70
C THR A 392 -11.63 -12.31 24.02
N THR A 393 -12.68 -12.80 24.66
CA THR A 393 -12.60 -13.58 25.89
C THR A 393 -13.77 -14.55 25.96
N THR A 394 -13.60 -15.62 26.76
CA THR A 394 -14.68 -16.56 27.13
C THR A 394 -15.39 -16.15 28.42
N GLU A 395 -15.07 -15.01 29.00
CA GLU A 395 -15.69 -14.49 30.19
C GLU A 395 -16.86 -13.58 29.86
N ALA A 396 -18.02 -13.83 30.41
CA ALA A 396 -19.22 -13.01 30.23
C ALA A 396 -19.03 -11.62 30.91
N LEU A 397 -18.56 -10.63 30.18
CA LEU A 397 -18.30 -9.28 30.68
C LEU A 397 -19.48 -8.32 30.50
N ALA A 398 -20.49 -8.68 29.74
CA ALA A 398 -21.68 -7.87 29.51
C ALA A 398 -22.97 -8.67 29.77
N ALA A 399 -24.04 -7.99 30.18
CA ALA A 399 -25.33 -8.61 30.53
C ALA A 399 -26.01 -9.35 29.36
N GLY A 400 -25.56 -9.16 28.13
CA GLY A 400 -26.08 -9.86 26.94
C GLY A 400 -25.39 -11.18 26.65
N ASP A 401 -24.25 -11.43 27.25
CA ASP A 401 -23.50 -12.66 27.15
C ASP A 401 -23.88 -13.59 28.31
N SER A 402 -24.25 -14.82 28.03
CA SER A 402 -24.75 -15.79 29.00
C SER A 402 -24.18 -17.20 28.84
N ASP A 403 -23.17 -17.39 28.00
CA ASP A 403 -22.50 -18.67 27.77
C ASP A 403 -20.99 -18.63 28.10
N GLU A 404 -20.26 -19.65 27.71
CA GLU A 404 -18.82 -19.79 27.94
C GLU A 404 -18.03 -19.81 26.59
N ALA A 405 -18.68 -19.41 25.51
CA ALA A 405 -18.02 -19.29 24.20
C ALA A 405 -17.10 -18.07 24.16
N ALA A 406 -16.25 -17.99 23.16
CA ALA A 406 -15.41 -16.80 22.98
C ALA A 406 -16.21 -15.71 22.24
N ASP A 407 -16.32 -14.55 22.86
CA ASP A 407 -17.02 -13.39 22.33
C ASP A 407 -16.08 -12.21 22.05
N VAL A 408 -16.52 -11.34 21.14
CA VAL A 408 -15.80 -10.10 20.79
C VAL A 408 -16.38 -8.94 21.59
N TYR A 409 -15.51 -8.24 22.28
CA TYR A 409 -15.84 -7.06 23.09
C TYR A 409 -15.10 -5.81 22.62
N GLU A 410 -15.71 -4.66 22.84
CA GLU A 410 -15.05 -3.34 22.74
C GLU A 410 -15.06 -2.68 24.11
N GLN A 411 -13.90 -2.13 24.52
CA GLN A 411 -13.73 -1.41 25.77
C GLN A 411 -13.12 -0.03 25.51
N ALA A 412 -13.81 1.01 25.98
CA ALA A 412 -13.25 2.35 25.97
C ALA A 412 -12.10 2.46 27.00
N VAL A 413 -10.96 3.02 26.61
CA VAL A 413 -9.79 3.21 27.49
C VAL A 413 -10.10 4.18 28.64
N ALA A 414 -11.01 5.13 28.43
CA ALA A 414 -11.50 6.01 29.49
C ALA A 414 -12.29 5.30 30.61
N GLY A 415 -12.53 3.98 30.47
CA GLY A 415 -13.34 3.18 31.36
C GLY A 415 -14.83 3.13 30.96
N GLY A 416 -15.60 2.32 31.65
CA GLY A 416 -17.01 2.05 31.39
C GLY A 416 -17.28 0.55 31.41
N GLU A 417 -18.51 0.14 31.08
CA GLU A 417 -18.86 -1.25 30.87
C GLU A 417 -18.39 -1.69 29.47
N PRO A 418 -17.82 -2.91 29.32
CA PRO A 418 -17.51 -3.47 28.02
C PRO A 418 -18.76 -3.61 27.15
N VAL A 419 -18.62 -3.40 25.86
CA VAL A 419 -19.68 -3.55 24.87
C VAL A 419 -19.52 -4.89 24.18
N LEU A 420 -20.52 -5.78 24.27
CA LEU A 420 -20.55 -7.02 23.49
C LEU A 420 -20.76 -6.67 22.01
N VAL A 421 -19.76 -6.96 21.20
CA VAL A 421 -19.74 -6.68 19.74
C VAL A 421 -20.40 -7.82 18.97
N SER A 422 -20.04 -9.06 19.30
CA SER A 422 -20.52 -10.28 18.62
C SER A 422 -22.02 -10.53 18.81
N GLY A 423 -22.64 -10.02 19.80
CA GLY A 423 -24.10 -10.01 20.03
C GLY A 423 -24.77 -11.37 19.82
N GLY A 424 -25.69 -11.80 20.55
CA GLY A 424 -26.28 -13.12 20.43
C GLY A 424 -26.21 -13.87 21.75
N GLY A 425 -25.10 -14.06 22.32
CA GLY A 425 -24.80 -14.43 23.71
C GLY A 425 -25.60 -15.56 24.36
N ALA A 426 -26.22 -16.42 23.58
CA ALA A 426 -27.01 -17.55 24.10
C ALA A 426 -26.68 -18.86 23.33
N SER A 427 -25.79 -18.83 22.40
CA SER A 427 -25.30 -19.93 21.59
C SER A 427 -23.90 -20.32 22.06
N SER A 428 -23.55 -21.59 21.98
CA SER A 428 -22.17 -22.05 22.24
C SER A 428 -21.22 -21.82 21.08
N ALA A 429 -21.62 -21.03 20.09
CA ALA A 429 -20.80 -20.63 18.95
C ALA A 429 -19.83 -19.54 19.37
N SER A 430 -18.56 -19.65 18.94
CA SER A 430 -17.56 -18.65 19.24
C SER A 430 -17.49 -17.61 18.14
N ALA A 431 -17.33 -16.35 18.53
CA ALA A 431 -17.03 -15.27 17.60
C ALA A 431 -15.53 -14.96 17.56
N ARG A 432 -15.03 -14.66 16.35
CA ARG A 432 -13.63 -14.30 16.09
C ARG A 432 -13.55 -12.88 15.59
N PHE A 433 -12.75 -12.05 16.26
CA PHE A 433 -12.43 -10.72 15.77
C PHE A 433 -11.65 -10.80 14.45
N ASN A 434 -12.03 -10.00 13.47
CA ASN A 434 -11.31 -9.87 12.20
C ASN A 434 -10.65 -8.50 12.06
N ARG A 435 -11.43 -7.41 12.12
CA ARG A 435 -10.92 -6.08 11.83
C ARG A 435 -11.76 -4.96 12.44
N VAL A 436 -11.13 -3.80 12.62
CA VAL A 436 -11.81 -2.55 12.97
C VAL A 436 -11.57 -1.51 11.87
N SER A 437 -12.58 -0.71 11.53
CA SER A 437 -12.42 0.42 10.60
C SER A 437 -11.52 1.51 11.19
N ALA A 438 -10.87 2.31 10.34
CA ALA A 438 -9.92 3.33 10.77
C ALA A 438 -10.52 4.42 11.69
N ASP A 439 -11.83 4.62 11.66
CA ASP A 439 -12.54 5.52 12.58
C ASP A 439 -13.00 4.83 13.88
N GLY A 440 -12.76 3.52 14.00
CA GLY A 440 -13.12 2.70 15.17
C GLY A 440 -14.61 2.39 15.30
N ASP A 441 -15.45 2.87 14.39
CA ASP A 441 -16.91 2.79 14.56
C ASP A 441 -17.52 1.46 14.02
N ARG A 442 -16.76 0.71 13.20
CA ARG A 442 -17.21 -0.57 12.64
C ARG A 442 -16.23 -1.69 12.96
N ILE A 443 -16.75 -2.76 13.55
CA ILE A 443 -15.96 -3.95 13.90
C ILE A 443 -16.50 -5.12 13.09
N PHE A 444 -15.61 -5.80 12.37
CA PHE A 444 -15.89 -7.04 11.65
C PHE A 444 -15.49 -8.24 12.50
N PHE A 445 -16.35 -9.23 12.52
CA PHE A 445 -16.11 -10.51 13.21
C PHE A 445 -16.77 -11.65 12.44
N THR A 446 -16.31 -12.86 12.70
CA THR A 446 -16.83 -14.09 12.07
C THR A 446 -17.41 -15.00 13.16
N THR A 447 -18.53 -15.61 12.87
CA THR A 447 -19.20 -16.62 13.73
C THR A 447 -20.11 -17.52 12.89
N ASP A 448 -20.31 -18.76 13.34
CA ASP A 448 -21.32 -19.69 12.85
C ASP A 448 -22.69 -19.49 13.53
N GLU A 449 -22.83 -18.47 14.40
CA GLU A 449 -24.09 -18.09 14.98
C GLU A 449 -24.93 -17.23 14.04
N ALA A 450 -26.16 -17.67 13.75
CA ALA A 450 -27.08 -16.90 12.91
C ALA A 450 -27.60 -15.64 13.63
N LEU A 451 -26.88 -14.53 13.51
CA LEU A 451 -27.26 -13.24 14.11
C LEU A 451 -28.21 -12.43 13.22
N ALA A 452 -28.44 -12.85 11.99
CA ALA A 452 -29.35 -12.21 11.05
C ALA A 452 -30.33 -13.23 10.45
N PRO A 453 -31.60 -12.86 10.17
CA PRO A 453 -32.56 -13.78 9.54
C PRO A 453 -32.19 -14.30 8.15
N GLN A 454 -31.21 -13.70 7.51
CA GLN A 454 -30.72 -14.07 6.19
C GLN A 454 -29.65 -15.16 6.24
N ASP A 455 -29.03 -15.33 7.40
CA ASP A 455 -28.13 -16.42 7.69
C ASP A 455 -28.94 -17.62 8.23
N PHE A 456 -28.84 -18.76 7.57
CA PHE A 456 -29.67 -19.95 7.90
C PHE A 456 -28.95 -21.28 7.65
N ASP A 457 -27.62 -21.26 7.36
CA ASP A 457 -26.86 -22.50 7.16
C ASP A 457 -26.13 -22.95 8.44
N GLY A 458 -25.17 -22.35 8.94
CA GLY A 458 -24.36 -22.74 10.09
C GLY A 458 -22.90 -22.84 9.73
N ASP A 459 -22.55 -22.21 8.60
CA ASP A 459 -21.19 -21.96 8.20
C ASP A 459 -20.70 -20.66 8.88
N ASP A 460 -19.39 -20.43 8.89
CA ASP A 460 -18.80 -19.19 9.40
C ASP A 460 -19.13 -18.00 8.49
N ASP A 461 -19.93 -17.08 8.99
CA ASP A 461 -20.31 -15.86 8.31
C ASP A 461 -19.62 -14.61 8.84
N ILE A 462 -19.42 -13.61 7.99
CA ILE A 462 -18.82 -12.33 8.36
C ILE A 462 -19.92 -11.33 8.70
N TYR A 463 -19.84 -10.83 9.92
CA TYR A 463 -20.72 -9.79 10.43
C TYR A 463 -19.95 -8.48 10.66
N ALA A 464 -20.66 -7.37 10.57
CA ALA A 464 -20.16 -6.08 10.99
C ALA A 464 -21.07 -5.47 12.07
N ARG A 465 -20.46 -5.04 13.17
CA ARG A 465 -21.09 -4.23 14.22
C ARG A 465 -20.79 -2.77 14.00
N ASP A 466 -21.79 -1.94 13.76
CA ASP A 466 -21.68 -0.49 13.78
C ASP A 466 -21.95 -0.02 15.23
N LEU A 467 -20.90 0.44 15.92
CA LEU A 467 -20.99 0.86 17.32
C LEU A 467 -21.83 2.13 17.50
N ALA A 468 -21.88 2.99 16.49
CA ALA A 468 -22.64 4.25 16.56
C ALA A 468 -24.15 4.03 16.42
N ASP A 469 -24.54 3.08 15.59
CA ASP A 469 -25.95 2.73 15.35
C ASP A 469 -26.40 1.52 16.20
N GLU A 470 -25.48 0.86 16.90
CA GLU A 470 -25.68 -0.35 17.69
C GLU A 470 -26.33 -1.48 16.86
N GLU A 471 -25.99 -1.59 15.58
CA GLU A 471 -26.57 -2.51 14.62
C GLU A 471 -25.53 -3.56 14.18
N THR A 472 -25.88 -4.84 14.29
CA THR A 472 -25.10 -5.93 13.70
C THR A 472 -25.75 -6.32 12.38
N THR A 473 -24.94 -6.40 11.33
CA THR A 473 -25.40 -6.71 9.96
C THR A 473 -24.57 -7.84 9.38
N LEU A 474 -25.24 -8.77 8.69
CA LEU A 474 -24.57 -9.80 7.91
C LEU A 474 -23.87 -9.17 6.71
N TRP A 475 -22.57 -9.42 6.58
CA TRP A 475 -21.76 -8.87 5.48
C TRP A 475 -21.41 -9.88 4.41
N THR A 476 -21.37 -11.17 4.69
CA THR A 476 -21.48 -12.19 3.66
C THR A 476 -22.87 -12.08 3.01
N PRO A 477 -23.00 -12.28 1.68
CA PRO A 477 -24.34 -12.33 1.09
C PRO A 477 -25.11 -13.54 1.64
N PRO A 478 -26.44 -13.55 1.52
CA PRO A 478 -27.21 -14.75 1.86
C PRO A 478 -26.66 -15.98 1.15
N PRO A 479 -26.70 -17.16 1.77
CA PRO A 479 -26.06 -18.36 1.25
C PRO A 479 -26.37 -18.63 -0.20
N GLY A 480 -25.33 -18.85 -1.00
CA GLY A 480 -25.39 -19.26 -2.39
C GLY A 480 -25.40 -20.78 -2.55
N LEU A 481 -24.66 -21.28 -3.52
CA LEU A 481 -24.50 -22.71 -3.73
C LEU A 481 -23.16 -23.14 -3.08
N CYS A 482 -23.25 -23.82 -1.95
CA CYS A 482 -22.10 -24.46 -1.33
C CYS A 482 -21.83 -25.83 -1.99
N PRO A 483 -20.74 -25.99 -2.74
CA PRO A 483 -20.41 -27.24 -3.44
C PRO A 483 -19.80 -28.30 -2.53
N VAL A 484 -19.37 -27.94 -1.33
CA VAL A 484 -18.71 -28.78 -0.32
C VAL A 484 -19.54 -28.93 0.94
N ALA A 485 -19.01 -29.50 2.00
CA ALA A 485 -19.75 -29.74 3.24
C ALA A 485 -19.89 -28.53 4.16
N SER A 486 -19.03 -27.53 3.98
CA SER A 486 -19.00 -26.25 4.70
C SER A 486 -18.33 -25.24 3.78
N CYS A 487 -18.86 -24.03 3.70
CA CYS A 487 -18.36 -22.95 2.85
C CYS A 487 -18.07 -21.70 3.67
N ASP A 488 -17.28 -21.87 4.70
CA ASP A 488 -16.91 -20.79 5.61
C ASP A 488 -16.37 -19.55 4.85
N ALA A 489 -16.80 -18.38 5.28
CA ALA A 489 -16.28 -17.13 4.76
C ALA A 489 -15.12 -16.62 5.61
N ILE A 490 -14.02 -16.30 4.95
CA ILE A 490 -12.81 -15.77 5.58
C ILE A 490 -12.62 -14.31 5.18
N LEU A 491 -12.73 -13.38 6.13
CA LEU A 491 -12.37 -11.98 5.88
C LEU A 491 -10.87 -11.88 5.65
N VAL A 492 -10.47 -11.35 4.49
CA VAL A 492 -9.05 -11.14 4.17
C VAL A 492 -8.65 -9.67 4.25
N ASP A 493 -9.56 -8.73 3.94
CA ASP A 493 -9.33 -7.30 4.13
C ASP A 493 -10.63 -6.48 4.16
N ALA A 494 -10.53 -5.25 4.68
CA ALA A 494 -11.60 -4.26 4.57
C ALA A 494 -11.00 -2.86 4.42
N SER A 495 -11.66 -2.00 3.66
CA SER A 495 -11.25 -0.60 3.51
C SER A 495 -11.24 0.15 4.83
N SER A 496 -10.43 1.20 4.93
CA SER A 496 -10.33 2.01 6.16
C SER A 496 -11.66 2.61 6.62
N ASP A 497 -12.58 2.87 5.69
CA ASP A 497 -13.93 3.37 6.02
C ASP A 497 -14.95 2.23 6.29
N GLY A 498 -14.52 0.97 6.22
CA GLY A 498 -15.35 -0.22 6.44
C GLY A 498 -16.50 -0.37 5.44
N LEU A 499 -16.42 0.23 4.24
CA LEU A 499 -17.47 0.18 3.21
C LEU A 499 -17.17 -0.82 2.09
N HIS A 500 -15.93 -1.31 2.01
CA HIS A 500 -15.49 -2.38 1.12
C HIS A 500 -14.94 -3.51 1.98
N MET A 501 -15.37 -4.71 1.72
CA MET A 501 -14.88 -5.93 2.34
C MET A 501 -14.37 -6.86 1.24
N VAL A 502 -13.22 -7.46 1.47
CA VAL A 502 -12.70 -8.54 0.63
C VAL A 502 -12.66 -9.81 1.47
N PHE A 503 -13.22 -10.86 0.94
CA PHE A 503 -13.32 -12.14 1.64
C PHE A 503 -13.13 -13.30 0.67
N GLN A 504 -12.87 -14.47 1.21
CA GLN A 504 -12.65 -15.68 0.46
C GLN A 504 -13.62 -16.77 0.93
N THR A 505 -14.23 -17.51 0.00
CA THR A 505 -15.09 -18.66 0.28
C THR A 505 -15.11 -19.61 -0.92
N GLU A 506 -15.47 -20.89 -0.67
CA GLU A 506 -15.79 -21.86 -1.72
C GLU A 506 -17.23 -21.76 -2.22
N GLU A 507 -17.98 -20.83 -1.64
CA GLU A 507 -19.39 -20.61 -1.95
C GLU A 507 -19.55 -19.83 -3.25
N ARG A 508 -20.40 -20.31 -4.17
CA ARG A 508 -20.71 -19.63 -5.43
C ARG A 508 -21.71 -18.52 -5.23
N LEU A 509 -21.22 -17.32 -5.02
CA LEU A 509 -22.04 -16.15 -4.71
C LEU A 509 -22.52 -15.36 -5.94
N VAL A 510 -21.87 -15.55 -7.07
CA VAL A 510 -22.22 -14.90 -8.35
C VAL A 510 -22.18 -15.90 -9.51
N SER A 511 -22.86 -15.58 -10.60
CA SER A 511 -22.97 -16.49 -11.76
C SER A 511 -21.67 -16.68 -12.53
N GLU A 512 -20.73 -15.77 -12.36
CA GLU A 512 -19.39 -15.79 -12.94
C GLU A 512 -18.49 -16.84 -12.31
N ASP A 513 -18.77 -17.21 -11.07
CA ASP A 513 -18.11 -18.31 -10.40
C ASP A 513 -18.74 -19.65 -10.85
N THR A 514 -17.93 -20.47 -11.49
CA THR A 514 -18.38 -21.71 -12.13
C THR A 514 -17.71 -22.97 -11.64
N ASP A 515 -16.72 -22.85 -10.75
CA ASP A 515 -15.98 -24.00 -10.21
C ASP A 515 -16.30 -24.26 -8.71
N SER A 516 -15.46 -24.93 -8.01
CA SER A 516 -15.66 -25.30 -6.60
C SER A 516 -14.42 -24.98 -5.75
N GLU A 517 -13.53 -24.19 -6.29
CA GLU A 517 -12.35 -23.72 -5.56
C GLU A 517 -12.71 -22.48 -4.73
N ALA A 518 -11.85 -22.16 -3.79
CA ALA A 518 -12.01 -20.94 -2.99
C ALA A 518 -11.68 -19.70 -3.82
N ASP A 519 -12.64 -18.81 -3.95
CA ASP A 519 -12.52 -17.57 -4.71
C ASP A 519 -12.47 -16.33 -3.83
N ILE A 520 -11.91 -15.24 -4.39
CA ILE A 520 -11.83 -13.94 -3.74
C ILE A 520 -13.01 -13.09 -4.21
N TYR A 521 -13.80 -12.60 -3.24
CA TYR A 521 -14.93 -11.73 -3.48
C TYR A 521 -14.74 -10.36 -2.86
N GLU A 522 -15.25 -9.34 -3.52
CA GLU A 522 -15.47 -8.01 -2.95
C GLU A 522 -16.96 -7.84 -2.63
N ARG A 523 -17.25 -7.35 -1.42
CA ARG A 523 -18.57 -6.79 -1.12
C ARG A 523 -18.44 -5.32 -0.79
N ALA A 524 -19.15 -4.50 -1.53
CA ALA A 524 -19.06 -3.05 -1.41
C ALA A 524 -20.43 -2.41 -1.56
N TYR A 525 -20.61 -1.23 -0.93
CA TYR A 525 -21.80 -0.43 -1.19
C TYR A 525 -21.67 0.27 -2.55
N ASP A 526 -22.54 -0.09 -3.48
CA ASP A 526 -22.58 0.49 -4.82
C ASP A 526 -23.62 1.64 -4.88
N GLU A 527 -23.16 2.84 -5.18
CA GLU A 527 -24.02 4.02 -5.22
C GLU A 527 -25.01 4.00 -6.39
N VAL A 528 -24.66 3.34 -7.50
CA VAL A 528 -25.50 3.25 -8.72
C VAL A 528 -26.60 2.22 -8.51
N ALA A 529 -26.26 1.06 -7.95
CA ALA A 529 -27.21 0.03 -7.58
C ALA A 529 -28.07 0.44 -6.36
N GLY A 530 -27.57 1.38 -5.52
CA GLY A 530 -28.25 1.86 -4.33
C GLY A 530 -28.26 0.85 -3.19
N GLY A 531 -27.31 -0.09 -3.17
CA GLY A 531 -27.19 -1.17 -2.20
C GLY A 531 -25.81 -1.82 -2.21
N GLU A 532 -25.65 -2.85 -1.37
CA GLU A 532 -24.44 -3.65 -1.35
C GLU A 532 -24.42 -4.61 -2.56
N VAL A 533 -23.25 -4.72 -3.18
CA VAL A 533 -23.01 -5.57 -4.36
C VAL A 533 -21.84 -6.49 -4.06
N THR A 534 -22.01 -7.77 -4.38
CA THR A 534 -20.92 -8.76 -4.32
C THR A 534 -20.36 -8.97 -5.73
N ARG A 535 -19.03 -9.03 -5.85
CA ARG A 535 -18.32 -9.23 -7.12
C ARG A 535 -17.21 -10.25 -6.95
N LEU A 536 -17.05 -11.10 -7.95
CA LEU A 536 -15.89 -11.98 -8.04
C LEU A 536 -14.65 -11.15 -8.41
N VAL A 537 -13.60 -11.23 -7.59
CA VAL A 537 -12.31 -10.52 -7.77
C VAL A 537 -11.34 -11.40 -8.57
N SER A 538 -11.23 -12.66 -8.21
CA SER A 538 -10.30 -13.65 -8.78
C SER A 538 -10.74 -14.15 -10.16
N THR A 539 -11.17 -13.26 -11.02
CA THR A 539 -11.63 -13.58 -12.37
C THR A 539 -10.86 -12.81 -13.43
N GLY A 540 -10.71 -13.42 -14.59
CA GLY A 540 -10.20 -12.77 -15.78
C GLY A 540 -11.17 -11.72 -16.32
N ASN A 541 -10.73 -11.01 -17.35
CA ASN A 541 -11.63 -10.16 -18.10
C ASN A 541 -12.55 -11.06 -18.94
N SER A 542 -13.87 -10.81 -18.89
CA SER A 542 -14.80 -11.46 -19.84
C SER A 542 -14.36 -11.11 -21.25
N ASP A 543 -14.57 -12.02 -22.22
CA ASP A 543 -14.11 -11.95 -23.62
C ASP A 543 -14.35 -10.61 -24.37
N ALA A 544 -15.04 -9.67 -23.74
CA ALA A 544 -15.33 -8.34 -24.29
C ALA A 544 -14.40 -7.23 -23.77
N LEU A 545 -13.48 -7.51 -22.87
CA LEU A 545 -12.66 -6.50 -22.16
C LEU A 545 -11.16 -6.82 -22.23
N ASP A 546 -10.68 -7.21 -23.40
CA ASP A 546 -9.27 -7.14 -23.69
C ASP A 546 -8.85 -5.66 -23.68
N LEU A 547 -8.01 -5.30 -22.70
CA LEU A 547 -7.57 -3.91 -22.53
C LEU A 547 -6.43 -3.53 -23.45
N GLY A 548 -6.09 -4.41 -24.38
CA GLY A 548 -5.01 -4.19 -25.32
C GLY A 548 -3.61 -4.29 -24.70
N PRO A 549 -2.60 -4.10 -25.52
CA PRO A 549 -1.20 -4.22 -25.13
C PRO A 549 -0.79 -3.18 -24.11
N ASN A 550 0.29 -3.46 -23.38
CA ASN A 550 0.88 -2.49 -22.47
C ASN A 550 1.34 -1.21 -23.19
N PRO A 551 1.32 -0.03 -22.52
CA PRO A 551 1.85 1.19 -23.09
C PRO A 551 3.34 1.03 -23.45
N PRO A 552 3.81 1.57 -24.59
CA PRO A 552 5.23 1.55 -24.90
C PRO A 552 6.05 2.35 -23.89
N VAL A 553 7.27 1.95 -23.65
CA VAL A 553 8.24 2.71 -22.85
C VAL A 553 9.22 3.41 -23.78
N LEU A 554 9.14 4.75 -23.85
CA LEU A 554 10.03 5.54 -24.67
C LEU A 554 11.33 5.84 -23.91
N THR A 555 12.48 5.40 -24.43
CA THR A 555 13.78 5.43 -23.74
C THR A 555 14.74 6.48 -24.26
N GLY A 556 14.57 6.94 -25.51
CA GLY A 556 15.52 7.88 -26.10
C GLY A 556 15.17 8.33 -27.49
N THR A 557 16.11 9.07 -28.12
CA THR A 557 16.04 9.51 -29.50
C THR A 557 17.35 9.24 -30.23
N SER A 558 17.28 8.95 -31.53
CA SER A 558 18.45 8.81 -32.40
C SER A 558 18.34 9.76 -33.58
N PRO A 559 19.28 10.75 -33.76
CA PRO A 559 20.35 11.12 -32.81
C PRO A 559 19.79 11.58 -31.46
N GLY A 560 20.62 11.52 -30.41
CA GLY A 560 20.26 11.99 -29.07
C GLY A 560 19.85 13.47 -29.06
N SER A 561 18.96 13.82 -28.10
CA SER A 561 18.51 15.20 -27.92
C SER A 561 19.46 15.97 -26.97
N PRO A 562 19.84 17.23 -27.28
CA PRO A 562 19.59 17.97 -28.53
C PRO A 562 20.39 17.42 -29.70
N GLY A 563 19.81 17.49 -30.92
CA GLY A 563 20.45 16.99 -32.14
C GLY A 563 20.15 17.85 -33.37
N ASN A 564 20.77 17.53 -34.47
CA ASN A 564 20.67 18.31 -35.71
C ASN A 564 19.74 17.69 -36.77
N SER A 565 19.09 16.58 -36.45
CA SER A 565 18.13 15.91 -37.35
C SER A 565 16.76 16.57 -37.27
N THR A 566 16.15 16.83 -38.41
CA THR A 566 14.73 17.20 -38.52
C THR A 566 13.81 15.98 -38.60
N GLU A 567 14.39 14.77 -38.68
CA GLU A 567 13.69 13.49 -38.64
C GLU A 567 14.42 12.54 -37.65
N PRO A 568 14.40 12.82 -36.31
CA PRO A 568 14.95 11.90 -35.34
C PRO A 568 14.03 10.66 -35.20
N SER A 569 14.63 9.53 -34.84
CA SER A 569 13.88 8.33 -34.46
C SER A 569 13.64 8.31 -32.97
N ILE A 570 12.41 7.98 -32.53
CA ILE A 570 12.05 7.69 -31.14
C ILE A 570 12.42 6.24 -30.87
N LEU A 571 13.18 5.99 -29.83
CA LEU A 571 13.59 4.67 -29.36
C LEU A 571 12.79 4.28 -28.12
N GLY A 572 12.57 2.99 -27.95
CA GLY A 572 11.83 2.47 -26.80
C GLY A 572 11.66 0.98 -26.90
N SER A 573 10.81 0.43 -26.03
CA SER A 573 10.38 -0.96 -26.06
C SER A 573 8.87 -1.04 -25.93
N ALA A 574 8.27 -2.10 -26.45
CA ALA A 574 6.86 -2.39 -26.38
C ALA A 574 6.64 -3.90 -26.53
N GLU A 575 5.44 -4.35 -26.26
CA GLU A 575 5.03 -5.74 -26.42
C GLU A 575 5.26 -6.20 -27.86
N SER A 576 5.92 -7.34 -28.04
CA SER A 576 6.26 -7.88 -29.33
C SER A 576 5.03 -8.15 -30.19
N GLY A 577 5.10 -7.75 -31.46
CA GLY A 577 3.98 -7.89 -32.42
C GLY A 577 2.97 -6.75 -32.35
N SER A 578 3.11 -5.80 -31.43
CA SER A 578 2.21 -4.63 -31.39
C SER A 578 2.60 -3.55 -32.40
N LEU A 579 1.58 -2.81 -32.88
CA LEU A 579 1.73 -1.62 -33.71
C LEU A 579 1.85 -0.39 -32.81
N ILE A 580 2.93 0.35 -32.94
CA ILE A 580 3.19 1.57 -32.16
C ILE A 580 2.72 2.79 -32.93
N LYS A 581 1.94 3.64 -32.27
CA LYS A 581 1.49 4.93 -32.79
C LYS A 581 2.04 6.07 -31.93
N ILE A 582 2.69 7.06 -32.56
CA ILE A 582 3.30 8.21 -31.87
C ILE A 582 2.44 9.46 -32.02
N TYR A 583 2.24 10.18 -30.92
CA TYR A 583 1.37 11.35 -30.79
C TYR A 583 2.13 12.58 -30.29
N PRO A 584 1.70 13.79 -30.68
CA PRO A 584 2.23 15.04 -30.17
C PRO A 584 1.48 15.55 -28.93
N THR A 585 0.53 14.76 -28.39
CA THR A 585 -0.36 15.14 -27.29
C THR A 585 -0.21 14.17 -26.11
N SER A 586 -0.23 14.69 -24.88
CA SER A 586 -0.01 13.91 -23.65
C SER A 586 -1.09 12.90 -23.31
N ASN A 587 -2.22 12.97 -23.97
CA ASN A 587 -3.35 12.01 -23.83
C ASN A 587 -3.47 11.08 -25.03
N CYS A 588 -2.44 11.03 -25.90
CA CYS A 588 -2.41 10.20 -27.11
C CYS A 588 -3.68 10.32 -27.99
N SER A 589 -4.25 11.52 -28.07
CA SER A 589 -5.43 11.80 -28.89
C SER A 589 -5.09 12.63 -30.12
N GLY A 590 -5.90 12.49 -31.18
CA GLY A 590 -5.73 13.23 -32.42
C GLY A 590 -4.98 12.43 -33.50
N GLU A 591 -4.39 13.13 -34.47
CA GLU A 591 -3.64 12.49 -35.56
C GLU A 591 -2.27 11.95 -35.05
N THR A 592 -1.96 10.71 -35.43
CA THR A 592 -0.62 10.12 -35.21
C THR A 592 0.40 10.80 -36.09
N VAL A 593 1.56 11.13 -35.53
CA VAL A 593 2.66 11.76 -36.28
C VAL A 593 3.60 10.72 -36.90
N ALA A 594 3.63 9.50 -36.37
CA ALA A 594 4.34 8.35 -36.91
C ALA A 594 3.74 7.05 -36.40
N ALA A 595 4.04 5.92 -37.06
CA ALA A 595 3.71 4.59 -36.61
C ALA A 595 4.78 3.59 -37.10
N GLY A 596 4.96 2.50 -36.34
CA GLY A 596 5.89 1.40 -36.64
C GLY A 596 5.55 0.19 -35.78
N THR A 597 6.35 -0.87 -35.87
CA THR A 597 6.18 -2.06 -35.00
C THR A 597 6.96 -1.90 -33.68
N ALA A 598 6.68 -2.75 -32.69
CA ALA A 598 7.45 -2.83 -31.47
C ALA A 598 8.94 -3.10 -31.79
N GLU A 599 9.23 -3.97 -32.75
CA GLU A 599 10.57 -4.30 -33.21
C GLU A 599 11.27 -3.09 -33.88
N ASP A 600 10.51 -2.25 -34.62
CA ASP A 600 11.05 -0.99 -35.16
C ASP A 600 11.42 -0.02 -34.06
N LEU A 601 10.57 0.13 -33.03
CA LEU A 601 10.79 1.01 -31.89
C LEU A 601 12.08 0.64 -31.15
N GLU A 602 12.33 -0.66 -30.95
CA GLU A 602 13.48 -1.18 -30.23
C GLU A 602 14.77 -1.15 -31.09
N ALA A 603 14.72 -1.60 -32.33
CA ALA A 603 15.93 -1.82 -33.14
C ALA A 603 16.50 -0.53 -33.76
N SER A 604 15.64 0.30 -34.37
CA SER A 604 16.05 1.49 -35.14
C SER A 604 15.34 2.77 -34.70
N GLY A 605 14.33 2.63 -33.88
CA GLY A 605 13.41 3.69 -33.55
C GLY A 605 12.45 4.07 -34.67
N ILE A 606 11.36 4.74 -34.33
CA ILE A 606 10.33 5.22 -35.25
C ILE A 606 10.57 6.70 -35.55
N ALA A 607 10.78 7.04 -36.82
CA ALA A 607 11.12 8.41 -37.23
C ALA A 607 9.93 9.37 -37.10
N VAL A 608 10.19 10.54 -36.53
CA VAL A 608 9.20 11.63 -36.33
C VAL A 608 9.74 12.92 -36.94
N LYS A 609 8.84 13.84 -37.34
CA LYS A 609 9.25 15.15 -37.87
C LYS A 609 9.28 16.21 -36.78
N VAL A 610 10.43 16.93 -36.73
CA VAL A 610 10.65 18.06 -35.81
C VAL A 610 11.10 19.27 -36.63
N GLU A 611 10.48 20.42 -36.43
CA GLU A 611 10.83 21.65 -37.12
C GLU A 611 12.17 22.20 -36.65
N SER A 612 12.94 22.81 -37.54
CA SER A 612 14.22 23.45 -37.23
C SER A 612 14.07 24.42 -36.05
N GLY A 613 15.02 24.33 -35.10
CA GLY A 613 15.08 25.21 -33.93
C GLY A 613 13.98 25.00 -32.89
N THR A 614 13.24 23.89 -32.95
CA THR A 614 12.14 23.62 -31.99
C THR A 614 12.41 22.42 -31.12
N THR A 615 11.72 22.41 -29.97
CA THR A 615 11.61 21.23 -29.11
C THR A 615 10.19 20.65 -29.23
N LYS A 616 10.09 19.37 -29.54
CA LYS A 616 8.80 18.64 -29.52
C LYS A 616 8.86 17.49 -28.52
N THR A 617 7.73 17.26 -27.85
CA THR A 617 7.53 16.13 -26.95
C THR A 617 6.53 15.17 -27.59
N PHE A 618 6.81 13.89 -27.45
CA PHE A 618 6.03 12.81 -28.04
C PHE A 618 5.62 11.81 -26.99
N TRP A 619 4.50 11.16 -27.23
CA TRP A 619 3.93 10.04 -26.49
C TRP A 619 3.56 8.94 -27.48
N ALA A 620 3.35 7.73 -27.01
CA ALA A 620 2.99 6.62 -27.86
C ALA A 620 1.92 5.72 -27.26
N THR A 621 1.23 4.97 -28.10
CA THR A 621 0.40 3.83 -27.72
C THR A 621 0.84 2.60 -28.49
N SER A 622 0.63 1.42 -27.93
CA SER A 622 0.67 0.15 -28.65
C SER A 622 -0.73 -0.31 -29.02
N GLU A 623 -0.84 -0.99 -30.15
CA GLU A 623 -2.09 -1.57 -30.66
C GLU A 623 -1.84 -3.01 -31.06
N ALA A 624 -2.57 -3.95 -30.46
CA ALA A 624 -2.58 -5.36 -30.82
C ALA A 624 -4.01 -5.89 -30.84
N GLU A 625 -4.32 -6.80 -31.75
CA GLU A 625 -5.63 -7.46 -31.88
C GLU A 625 -6.85 -6.51 -31.92
N GLY A 626 -6.63 -5.24 -32.29
CA GLY A 626 -7.68 -4.21 -32.38
C GLY A 626 -7.87 -3.36 -31.13
N PHE A 627 -7.07 -3.57 -30.11
CA PHE A 627 -7.04 -2.80 -28.85
C PHE A 627 -5.89 -1.83 -28.83
N THR A 628 -6.05 -0.71 -28.12
CA THR A 628 -5.04 0.34 -27.99
C THR A 628 -4.69 0.53 -26.52
N SER A 629 -3.40 0.53 -26.20
CA SER A 629 -2.88 0.77 -24.83
C SER A 629 -3.17 2.18 -24.31
N LEU A 630 -2.94 2.39 -23.03
CA LEU A 630 -2.79 3.72 -22.46
C LEU A 630 -1.58 4.44 -23.10
N CYS A 631 -1.47 5.74 -22.83
CA CYS A 631 -0.40 6.60 -23.33
C CYS A 631 0.92 6.33 -22.60
N SER A 632 2.04 6.30 -23.32
CA SER A 632 3.39 6.10 -22.81
C SER A 632 3.90 7.24 -21.92
N ASN A 633 5.08 7.06 -21.31
CA ASN A 633 5.89 8.15 -20.81
C ASN A 633 6.29 9.12 -21.94
N PRO A 634 6.50 10.42 -21.64
CA PRO A 634 6.94 11.41 -22.63
C PRO A 634 8.39 11.25 -23.01
N ILE A 635 8.72 11.57 -24.26
CA ILE A 635 10.09 11.78 -24.75
C ILE A 635 10.19 13.11 -25.50
N SER A 636 11.25 13.89 -25.26
CA SER A 636 11.43 15.19 -25.90
C SER A 636 12.67 15.21 -26.78
N TYR A 637 12.54 15.81 -27.95
CA TYR A 637 13.65 16.07 -28.84
C TYR A 637 13.76 17.55 -29.19
N THR A 638 14.97 18.11 -29.01
CA THR A 638 15.30 19.48 -29.38
C THR A 638 16.16 19.47 -30.64
N GLN A 639 15.64 20.04 -31.72
CA GLN A 639 16.40 20.21 -32.95
C GLN A 639 17.18 21.53 -32.92
N HIS A 640 18.49 21.47 -33.20
CA HIS A 640 19.35 22.63 -33.40
C HIS A 640 19.75 22.72 -34.88
N ASP A 641 19.63 23.91 -35.45
CA ASP A 641 20.20 24.17 -36.76
C ASP A 641 21.73 23.99 -36.70
N SER A 642 22.26 23.17 -37.58
CA SER A 642 23.70 23.09 -37.77
C SER A 642 24.20 24.44 -38.33
N GLU A 643 24.89 25.21 -37.50
CA GLU A 643 25.63 26.37 -37.95
C GLU A 643 26.65 25.91 -39.02
N PRO A 644 26.68 26.55 -40.21
CA PRO A 644 27.64 26.16 -41.22
C PRO A 644 29.06 26.40 -40.71
N GLU A 645 29.90 25.38 -40.75
CA GLU A 645 31.33 25.48 -40.46
C GLU A 645 31.94 26.62 -41.30
N GLN A 646 32.29 27.75 -40.65
CA GLN A 646 33.07 28.81 -41.22
C GLN A 646 34.55 28.44 -41.08
N PRO A 647 35.35 28.52 -42.16
CA PRO A 647 36.75 28.13 -42.11
C PRO A 647 37.54 29.06 -41.19
N ALA A 648 38.45 28.49 -40.44
CA ALA A 648 39.37 29.14 -39.52
C ALA A 648 40.14 30.30 -40.21
N GLY A 649 40.01 31.52 -39.64
CA GLY A 649 40.73 32.72 -39.99
C GLY A 649 41.15 33.47 -38.75
N GLU A 650 42.41 33.73 -38.67
CA GLU A 650 43.29 34.22 -37.60
C GLU A 650 42.85 35.48 -36.85
N SER A 651 43.17 35.43 -35.55
CA SER A 651 43.71 36.44 -34.63
C SER A 651 43.36 37.92 -34.78
N GLY A 652 43.00 38.52 -33.65
CA GLY A 652 43.22 39.96 -33.46
C GLY A 652 42.44 40.60 -32.36
N GLY A 653 43.08 40.79 -31.25
CA GLY A 653 42.80 41.40 -30.00
C GLY A 653 41.98 42.67 -29.91
N GLY A 654 41.59 42.94 -28.71
CA GLY A 654 41.41 44.32 -28.19
C GLY A 654 40.04 44.70 -27.66
N GLY A 655 39.88 44.65 -26.40
CA GLY A 655 39.69 45.80 -25.52
C GLY A 655 38.31 46.48 -25.43
N GLY A 656 37.81 46.48 -24.22
CA GLY A 656 37.16 47.67 -23.65
C GLY A 656 35.63 47.74 -23.68
N GLY A 657 34.98 47.54 -22.58
CA GLY A 657 34.62 48.65 -21.72
C GLY A 657 33.14 49.06 -21.79
N ALA A 658 32.45 48.72 -20.72
CA ALA A 658 31.65 49.61 -19.89
C ALA A 658 30.20 50.05 -20.26
N VAL A 659 29.35 49.76 -19.29
CA VAL A 659 28.36 50.63 -18.61
C VAL A 659 26.99 50.84 -19.26
N GLY A 660 26.00 50.30 -18.58
CA GLY A 660 24.99 51.03 -17.86
C GLY A 660 23.70 51.41 -18.60
N SER A 661 22.66 50.93 -18.11
CA SER A 661 21.57 51.70 -17.50
C SER A 661 20.24 50.99 -17.51
N THR A 662 19.72 50.83 -16.33
CA THR A 662 18.30 50.56 -16.03
C THR A 662 17.40 51.68 -16.55
N PRO A 663 16.14 51.38 -16.88
CA PRO A 663 15.05 51.96 -16.13
C PRO A 663 13.91 50.99 -15.77
N SER A 664 13.42 51.11 -14.58
CA SER A 664 12.08 50.69 -14.06
C SER A 664 11.09 51.84 -14.26
N PRO A 665 9.78 51.66 -13.93
CA PRO A 665 8.87 50.57 -14.12
C PRO A 665 7.56 50.98 -14.82
N SER A 666 6.82 50.05 -15.37
CA SER A 666 5.39 50.26 -15.66
C SER A 666 4.54 49.17 -15.09
N VAL A 667 3.52 49.60 -14.36
CA VAL A 667 2.46 48.78 -13.74
C VAL A 667 1.70 48.03 -14.84
N GLY A 668 1.74 46.73 -14.81
CA GLY A 668 1.01 45.84 -15.72
C GLY A 668 0.34 44.71 -14.96
N ALA A 669 -0.92 44.47 -15.27
CA ALA A 669 -1.83 43.51 -14.70
C ALA A 669 -1.21 42.18 -14.29
N SER A 670 -1.59 41.70 -13.10
CA SER A 670 -1.17 40.41 -12.52
C SER A 670 -1.55 39.24 -13.45
N LYS A 671 -0.52 38.57 -13.94
CA LYS A 671 -0.62 37.30 -14.66
C LYS A 671 -1.09 36.23 -13.67
N PRO A 672 -2.01 35.35 -14.04
CA PRO A 672 -2.41 34.26 -13.13
C PRO A 672 -1.22 33.38 -12.76
N ALA A 673 -1.19 32.95 -11.50
CA ALA A 673 -0.21 32.01 -11.00
C ALA A 673 -0.27 30.70 -11.80
N LYS A 674 0.88 30.10 -12.08
CA LYS A 674 0.99 28.84 -12.82
C LYS A 674 1.53 27.75 -11.93
N GLY A 675 1.10 26.50 -12.16
CA GLY A 675 1.65 25.31 -11.53
C GLY A 675 3.13 25.05 -11.92
N HIS A 676 3.74 24.08 -11.27
CA HIS A 676 5.14 23.70 -11.50
C HIS A 676 5.40 23.24 -12.95
N ASP A 677 4.36 22.77 -13.63
CA ASP A 677 4.31 22.34 -15.05
C ASP A 677 3.96 23.48 -16.03
N GLY A 678 3.79 24.71 -15.54
CA GLY A 678 3.46 25.85 -16.38
C GLY A 678 1.99 26.00 -16.76
N THR A 679 1.11 25.10 -16.33
CA THR A 679 -0.33 25.19 -16.56
C THR A 679 -0.99 26.26 -15.67
N PRO A 680 -1.99 27.01 -16.16
CA PRO A 680 -2.70 27.97 -15.32
C PRO A 680 -3.52 27.23 -14.25
N TYR A 681 -3.46 27.67 -12.99
CA TYR A 681 -4.36 27.16 -11.97
C TYR A 681 -5.81 27.51 -12.31
N VAL A 682 -6.66 26.51 -12.36
CA VAL A 682 -8.11 26.65 -12.51
C VAL A 682 -8.73 26.74 -11.11
N LYS A 683 -9.82 27.50 -10.94
CA LYS A 683 -10.57 27.51 -9.70
C LYS A 683 -11.14 26.12 -9.44
N PRO A 684 -11.05 25.58 -8.20
CA PRO A 684 -11.69 24.33 -7.86
C PRO A 684 -13.19 24.35 -8.13
N LEU A 685 -13.76 23.20 -8.43
CA LEU A 685 -15.20 23.00 -8.52
C LEU A 685 -15.56 21.81 -7.65
N THR A 686 -15.77 22.05 -6.37
CA THR A 686 -16.09 21.00 -5.41
C THR A 686 -17.50 20.46 -5.64
N LYS A 687 -17.62 19.15 -5.75
CA LYS A 687 -18.88 18.42 -5.85
C LYS A 687 -18.98 17.44 -4.68
N ILE A 688 -20.11 17.44 -3.97
CA ILE A 688 -20.43 16.39 -3.00
C ILE A 688 -20.91 15.18 -3.81
N THR A 689 -20.13 14.12 -3.75
CA THR A 689 -20.38 12.87 -4.49
C THR A 689 -21.21 11.89 -3.65
N PHE A 690 -21.10 11.97 -2.32
CA PHE A 690 -21.86 11.12 -1.40
C PHE A 690 -22.32 11.90 -0.16
N GLY A 691 -23.42 11.46 0.45
CA GLY A 691 -23.94 11.94 1.73
C GLY A 691 -25.31 11.32 2.03
N PRO A 692 -25.82 11.48 3.24
CA PRO A 692 -27.03 10.83 3.69
C PRO A 692 -28.23 11.15 2.81
N ALA A 693 -29.21 10.24 2.77
CA ALA A 693 -30.52 10.49 2.17
C ALA A 693 -31.19 11.74 2.79
N ALA A 694 -32.18 12.31 2.10
CA ALA A 694 -32.90 13.49 2.59
C ALA A 694 -33.51 13.34 3.98
N LYS A 695 -33.80 12.07 4.40
CA LYS A 695 -34.12 11.68 5.77
C LYS A 695 -33.19 10.52 6.13
N THR A 696 -32.48 10.63 7.24
CA THR A 696 -31.57 9.60 7.74
C THR A 696 -31.78 9.38 9.23
N ARG A 697 -31.57 8.15 9.67
CA ARG A 697 -31.50 7.81 11.10
C ARG A 697 -30.06 7.90 11.61
N LYS A 698 -29.07 7.90 10.69
CA LYS A 698 -27.65 8.03 11.05
C LYS A 698 -27.37 9.40 11.65
N ARG A 699 -26.94 9.42 12.90
CA ARG A 699 -26.61 10.66 13.63
C ARG A 699 -25.18 11.14 13.35
N ARG A 700 -24.32 10.29 12.76
CA ARG A 700 -22.96 10.58 12.31
C ARG A 700 -22.83 10.30 10.80
N PRO A 701 -23.49 11.08 9.93
CA PRO A 701 -23.46 10.82 8.49
C PRO A 701 -22.08 11.11 7.91
N VAL A 702 -21.71 10.31 6.90
CA VAL A 702 -20.48 10.46 6.12
C VAL A 702 -20.79 11.26 4.86
N PHE A 703 -19.82 12.07 4.41
CA PHE A 703 -19.86 12.81 3.16
C PHE A 703 -18.60 12.55 2.35
N ARG A 704 -18.76 12.30 1.05
CA ARG A 704 -17.64 12.31 0.10
C ARG A 704 -17.80 13.50 -0.85
N PHE A 705 -16.70 14.07 -1.25
CA PHE A 705 -16.65 15.19 -2.16
C PHE A 705 -15.30 15.21 -2.89
N THR A 706 -15.28 15.77 -4.08
CA THR A 706 -14.08 15.87 -4.89
C THR A 706 -14.05 17.20 -5.62
N ASP A 707 -12.87 17.65 -6.03
CA ASP A 707 -12.70 18.70 -7.02
C ASP A 707 -12.83 18.07 -8.42
N THR A 708 -13.81 18.51 -9.18
CA THR A 708 -14.07 17.99 -10.53
C THR A 708 -13.19 18.62 -11.62
N THR A 709 -12.29 19.55 -11.25
CA THR A 709 -11.36 20.16 -12.22
C THR A 709 -10.13 19.30 -12.51
N GLY A 710 -9.93 18.21 -11.77
CA GLY A 710 -8.79 17.30 -11.93
C GLY A 710 -7.44 17.90 -11.53
N GLN A 711 -7.41 19.05 -10.83
CA GLN A 711 -6.15 19.65 -10.39
C GLN A 711 -5.62 18.97 -9.11
N PRO A 712 -4.36 18.52 -9.10
CA PRO A 712 -3.78 17.90 -7.92
C PRO A 712 -3.61 18.90 -6.77
N GLY A 713 -3.70 18.42 -5.53
CA GLY A 713 -3.39 19.20 -4.33
C GLY A 713 -4.51 20.14 -3.86
N THR A 714 -5.75 19.95 -4.31
CA THR A 714 -6.90 20.67 -3.77
C THR A 714 -7.15 20.25 -2.32
N LYS A 715 -7.12 21.22 -1.39
CA LYS A 715 -7.48 21.03 0.01
C LYS A 715 -8.91 21.50 0.24
N PHE A 716 -9.59 20.90 1.23
CA PHE A 716 -10.99 21.20 1.50
C PHE A 716 -11.20 21.76 2.90
N ARG A 717 -12.26 22.53 3.08
CA ARG A 717 -12.81 22.88 4.38
C ARG A 717 -14.30 22.61 4.41
N CYS A 718 -14.79 22.14 5.56
CA CYS A 718 -16.18 21.76 5.76
C CYS A 718 -16.80 22.51 6.94
N ARG A 719 -18.12 22.60 6.94
CA ARG A 719 -18.90 22.95 8.11
C ARG A 719 -20.29 22.34 8.07
N VAL A 720 -20.86 22.14 9.24
CA VAL A 720 -22.26 21.72 9.40
C VAL A 720 -23.05 22.90 9.98
N ASP A 721 -24.21 23.17 9.38
CA ASP A 721 -25.11 24.23 9.79
C ASP A 721 -24.43 25.60 9.80
N ARG A 722 -24.42 26.29 10.96
CA ARG A 722 -23.72 27.55 11.21
C ARG A 722 -22.38 27.39 11.91
N GLY A 723 -21.86 26.14 12.00
CA GLY A 723 -20.57 25.87 12.62
C GLY A 723 -19.40 26.60 11.95
N ARG A 724 -18.24 26.61 12.59
CA ARG A 724 -17.01 27.17 12.02
C ARG A 724 -16.52 26.28 10.87
N TRP A 725 -15.91 26.90 9.86
CA TRP A 725 -15.16 26.16 8.84
C TRP A 725 -13.93 25.50 9.47
N SER A 726 -13.71 24.25 9.15
CA SER A 726 -12.50 23.47 9.55
C SER A 726 -11.96 22.71 8.36
N GLY A 727 -10.68 22.40 8.35
CA GLY A 727 -10.10 21.51 7.35
C GLY A 727 -10.77 20.14 7.42
N CYS A 728 -11.00 19.51 6.26
CA CYS A 728 -11.61 18.19 6.17
C CYS A 728 -11.08 17.45 4.96
N GLY A 729 -11.01 16.12 5.05
CA GLY A 729 -10.74 15.20 3.95
C GLY A 729 -12.02 14.66 3.32
N SER A 730 -11.90 13.88 2.27
CA SER A 730 -12.98 13.12 1.66
C SER A 730 -12.53 11.65 1.64
N PRO A 731 -13.26 10.76 2.35
CA PRO A 731 -14.51 10.96 3.08
C PRO A 731 -14.37 11.77 4.36
N THR A 732 -15.44 12.45 4.80
CA THR A 732 -15.52 13.11 6.11
C THR A 732 -16.75 12.65 6.87
N LYS A 733 -16.56 12.15 8.08
CA LYS A 733 -17.63 11.73 8.99
C LYS A 733 -17.95 12.88 9.94
N LEU A 734 -19.22 13.17 10.09
CA LEU A 734 -19.64 14.25 10.98
C LEU A 734 -19.73 13.75 12.43
N LYS A 735 -19.44 14.66 13.38
CA LYS A 735 -19.74 14.41 14.79
C LYS A 735 -21.24 14.18 14.98
N ARG A 736 -21.61 13.47 16.07
CA ARG A 736 -23.01 13.16 16.38
C ARG A 736 -23.91 14.40 16.32
N LEU A 737 -24.91 14.35 15.44
CA LEU A 737 -25.84 15.44 15.21
C LEU A 737 -27.10 15.29 16.08
N SER A 738 -27.76 16.40 16.36
CA SER A 738 -29.09 16.41 16.98
C SER A 738 -30.15 15.89 16.01
N LEU A 739 -31.31 15.53 16.51
CA LEU A 739 -32.47 15.33 15.64
C LEU A 739 -32.89 16.65 15.01
N GLY A 740 -33.20 16.64 13.72
CA GLY A 740 -33.60 17.87 13.02
C GLY A 740 -33.01 17.98 11.61
N ARG A 741 -33.14 19.16 11.04
CA ARG A 741 -32.54 19.47 9.74
C ARG A 741 -31.13 19.97 9.92
N HIS A 742 -30.23 19.48 9.03
CA HIS A 742 -28.83 19.87 8.97
C HIS A 742 -28.43 20.19 7.54
N VAL A 743 -27.41 21.01 7.39
CA VAL A 743 -26.81 21.36 6.09
C VAL A 743 -25.30 21.19 6.18
N PHE A 744 -24.78 20.24 5.46
CA PHE A 744 -23.34 20.10 5.27
C PHE A 744 -22.88 21.01 4.12
N ARG A 745 -21.73 21.68 4.29
CA ARG A 745 -21.12 22.54 3.28
C ARG A 745 -19.63 22.26 3.18
N VAL A 746 -19.13 22.25 1.94
CA VAL A 746 -17.71 22.02 1.64
C VAL A 746 -17.25 22.96 0.52
N GLU A 747 -16.02 23.43 0.63
CA GLU A 747 -15.34 24.28 -0.35
C GLU A 747 -13.91 23.80 -0.53
N GLY A 748 -13.42 23.75 -1.79
CA GLY A 748 -12.04 23.44 -2.12
C GLY A 748 -11.17 24.68 -2.27
N VAL A 749 -9.88 24.54 -2.06
CA VAL A 749 -8.83 25.53 -2.37
C VAL A 749 -7.70 24.83 -3.09
N ASN A 750 -7.31 25.32 -4.26
CA ASN A 750 -6.19 24.74 -5.01
C ASN A 750 -4.82 25.12 -4.40
N ALA A 751 -3.76 24.55 -4.93
CA ALA A 751 -2.39 24.79 -4.45
C ALA A 751 -1.93 26.27 -4.58
N ALA A 752 -2.59 27.07 -5.40
CA ALA A 752 -2.35 28.51 -5.51
C ALA A 752 -3.14 29.36 -4.52
N GLY A 753 -3.94 28.73 -3.64
CA GLY A 753 -4.77 29.45 -2.66
C GLY A 753 -6.08 30.00 -3.23
N ILE A 754 -6.49 29.58 -4.42
CA ILE A 754 -7.72 30.04 -5.07
C ILE A 754 -8.88 29.15 -4.57
N TRP A 755 -9.93 29.77 -4.02
CA TRP A 755 -11.10 29.09 -3.49
C TRP A 755 -12.17 28.84 -4.56
N ASP A 756 -13.04 27.85 -4.31
CA ASP A 756 -14.27 27.63 -5.06
C ASP A 756 -15.10 28.92 -5.23
N GLU A 757 -15.70 29.05 -6.40
CA GLU A 757 -16.70 30.12 -6.61
C GLU A 757 -18.02 29.83 -5.91
N ARG A 758 -18.35 28.57 -5.70
CA ARG A 758 -19.62 28.14 -5.11
C ARG A 758 -19.40 27.06 -4.07
N THR A 759 -19.89 27.29 -2.86
CA THR A 759 -19.92 26.30 -1.80
C THR A 759 -20.82 25.13 -2.21
N ALA A 760 -20.27 23.93 -2.30
CA ALA A 760 -21.07 22.72 -2.43
C ALA A 760 -21.84 22.46 -1.13
N SER A 761 -23.12 22.12 -1.20
CA SER A 761 -23.93 21.91 -0.01
C SER A 761 -24.96 20.79 -0.19
N ARG A 762 -25.25 20.07 0.90
CA ARG A 762 -26.31 19.05 0.95
C ARG A 762 -27.11 19.20 2.24
N SER A 763 -28.44 19.27 2.11
CA SER A 763 -29.38 19.32 3.21
C SER A 763 -29.96 17.95 3.49
N PHE A 764 -30.09 17.57 4.76
CA PHE A 764 -30.68 16.32 5.20
C PHE A 764 -31.37 16.47 6.55
N LYS A 765 -32.21 15.52 6.94
CA LYS A 765 -32.90 15.51 8.23
C LYS A 765 -32.55 14.25 9.00
N VAL A 766 -31.99 14.40 10.20
CA VAL A 766 -31.80 13.31 11.16
C VAL A 766 -33.14 13.09 11.89
N VAL A 767 -33.65 11.86 11.83
CA VAL A 767 -34.92 11.46 12.45
C VAL A 767 -34.66 10.45 13.55
N ALA A 768 -35.57 10.35 14.52
CA ALA A 768 -35.52 9.31 15.52
C ALA A 768 -35.72 7.92 14.87
N LYS A 769 -35.21 6.88 15.57
CA LYS A 769 -35.41 5.46 15.15
C LYS A 769 -36.89 5.11 15.03
#